data_cfcbbca93b08ad645d7b83d5485c9004
#
_entry.id   cfcbbca93b08ad645d7b83d5485c9004
#
_cell.length_a   1.000
_cell.length_b   1.000
_cell.length_c   1.000
_cell.angle_alpha   90.00
_cell.angle_beta   90.00
_cell.angle_gamma   90.00
#
_symmetry.space_group_name_H-M   'P 1'
#
loop_
_entity.id
_entity.type
_entity.pdbx_description
1 polymer ?
#
loop_
_entity_poly.entity_id
_entity_poly.type
_entity_poly.pdbx_seq_one_letter_code
_entity_poly.pdbx_strand_id
1 'polypeptide(L)'
;MWSGGRLNCQYSPGMSEGTVMAQALYFTFVLSCLICGSHALVSSGNGTTTVRSVDYIKTTTVTPTEKRDSTTKPNTTQSNKSSNAPAVRLTSTTTSKVLATTTRPPRTTTTANYSFNTEDLNEGIDKKVEKRVWNKEPEDEPLELAKWSTRSVKAVKKPKKIWKKAKKPKVLPKKRKPKVVKKSKPKIIGHPSLPVKPVGQCPPLGLESLRVKDTQLRASSYKRRGLGPHRGRLNIQSGIEDGDIYDGAWCAQYEDKKQWLEVDARRPTRFTGVILQGRSSIWSWDFILTYKVQFSNDTLVWQPAMNGTKEAVFEGNQDTETPALALFNESATVARYIRINPQSWYENGTICLRAEVLGCTLPDPNNIYAWQQTEQGTQDKLDFRHHNYKEMRKLMKSVTEACPDITHIYSIGKSHMGLKMYVMEISDHPGKHELGEPEFRYVAGMHGNEALGRELLLNLMQYICQEYKLGNQRIVRLVKETRIHLLPSMNPDGYEMAFKKGSELAGWALGRYSYQGIDMNHNFADLNKVMWDAVEFDFQNNDKSKLINHYIPIPEYYTSEDAFVALETRAVINWMQNIPFVLSANLHGGELVVTYPFDRTEDWAPRDDTPTPDNSFFRWLATVYASTNQVMSNPDRRPCHNENFQRYNNIINGANWHTVQGSMNDFSYLHTNCFDVTVELSCDKFPHASELPIEWENNKESLLIYMEQVHRGLKGVIRDKDTEAGIADAIIKVDDIDHHIRSVVDGDYWRLLNPGEYEVTVSAEGYNPSTRMCRVMYEHYPTICDFRLTKTPKQRLKEILAKGGKLPKDLQLRLRQLRLRKLRASTKAINSRRAAASRKARGS
;
A
#
# COMPACT_ATOMS: atom_id res chain seq x y z
N MET A 1 -47.00 -33.82 18.21
CA MET A 1 -46.27 -34.47 19.31
C MET A 1 -44.79 -34.36 18.98
N TRP A 2 -44.12 -33.51 19.70
CA TRP A 2 -42.70 -33.24 19.52
C TRP A 2 -41.92 -34.14 20.47
N SER A 3 -40.85 -34.80 20.00
CA SER A 3 -39.81 -35.37 20.85
C SER A 3 -38.45 -34.83 20.39
N GLY A 4 -37.79 -34.11 21.33
CA GLY A 4 -36.49 -33.54 21.14
C GLY A 4 -35.37 -34.55 21.15
N GLY A 5 -34.51 -34.47 20.18
CA GLY A 5 -33.21 -35.17 20.19
C GLY A 5 -32.09 -34.19 20.50
N ARG A 6 -31.39 -34.41 21.61
CA ARG A 6 -30.13 -33.70 21.94
C ARG A 6 -29.01 -34.30 21.09
N LEU A 7 -28.34 -33.49 20.32
CA LEU A 7 -27.06 -33.85 19.69
C LEU A 7 -25.95 -33.62 20.73
N ASN A 8 -25.34 -34.71 21.15
CA ASN A 8 -24.09 -34.69 21.92
C ASN A 8 -22.92 -34.56 20.94
N CYS A 9 -22.24 -33.42 20.94
CA CYS A 9 -20.92 -33.30 20.33
C CYS A 9 -19.87 -33.83 21.33
N GLN A 10 -19.24 -34.93 21.00
CA GLN A 10 -18.03 -35.38 21.68
C GLN A 10 -16.84 -34.65 21.04
N TYR A 11 -16.12 -33.89 21.86
CA TYR A 11 -14.85 -33.27 21.49
C TYR A 11 -13.72 -34.28 21.48
N SER A 12 -12.96 -34.30 20.40
CA SER A 12 -11.67 -34.97 20.33
C SER A 12 -10.57 -33.99 20.76
N PRO A 13 -9.68 -34.31 21.70
CA PRO A 13 -8.68 -33.37 22.19
C PRO A 13 -7.45 -33.34 21.27
N GLY A 14 -7.24 -32.25 20.55
CA GLY A 14 -6.02 -32.14 19.73
C GLY A 14 -5.85 -30.87 18.86
N MET A 15 -6.76 -29.91 18.89
CA MET A 15 -6.57 -28.66 18.13
C MET A 15 -6.26 -27.46 19.03
N SER A 16 -5.31 -26.63 18.63
CA SER A 16 -4.93 -25.41 19.34
C SER A 16 -6.05 -24.35 19.23
N GLU A 17 -6.32 -23.63 20.32
CA GLU A 17 -7.41 -22.65 20.43
C GLU A 17 -7.42 -21.55 19.37
N GLY A 18 -6.29 -21.24 18.71
CA GLY A 18 -6.20 -20.23 17.65
C GLY A 18 -6.89 -20.60 16.33
N THR A 19 -6.94 -21.89 15.99
CA THR A 19 -7.57 -22.35 14.75
C THR A 19 -9.10 -22.36 14.85
N VAL A 20 -9.61 -22.59 16.04
CA VAL A 20 -11.07 -22.62 16.30
C VAL A 20 -11.69 -21.21 16.22
N MET A 21 -10.96 -20.18 16.66
CA MET A 21 -11.46 -18.78 16.57
C MET A 21 -11.52 -18.26 15.14
N ALA A 22 -10.51 -18.57 14.32
CA ALA A 22 -10.50 -18.16 12.91
C ALA A 22 -11.64 -18.83 12.12
N GLN A 23 -11.91 -20.11 12.37
CA GLN A 23 -13.04 -20.81 11.75
C GLN A 23 -14.40 -20.33 12.25
N ALA A 24 -14.54 -19.96 13.52
CA ALA A 24 -15.79 -19.44 14.07
C ALA A 24 -16.15 -18.06 13.51
N LEU A 25 -15.18 -17.17 13.30
CA LEU A 25 -15.40 -15.87 12.67
C LEU A 25 -15.75 -15.99 11.18
N TYR A 26 -15.12 -16.94 10.47
CA TYR A 26 -15.43 -17.19 9.07
C TYR A 26 -16.85 -17.77 8.89
N PHE A 27 -17.27 -18.70 9.75
CA PHE A 27 -18.62 -19.25 9.73
C PHE A 27 -19.69 -18.18 10.07
N THR A 28 -19.42 -17.25 10.95
CA THR A 28 -20.34 -16.17 11.32
C THR A 28 -20.53 -15.20 10.17
N PHE A 29 -19.46 -14.88 9.43
CA PHE A 29 -19.52 -14.00 8.28
C PHE A 29 -20.29 -14.63 7.10
N VAL A 30 -20.03 -15.89 6.79
CA VAL A 30 -20.74 -16.64 5.72
C VAL A 30 -22.22 -16.85 6.07
N LEU A 31 -22.56 -17.08 7.34
CA LEU A 31 -23.96 -17.25 7.76
C LEU A 31 -24.75 -15.92 7.71
N SER A 32 -24.11 -14.77 7.98
CA SER A 32 -24.72 -13.46 7.81
C SER A 32 -25.03 -13.15 6.34
N CYS A 33 -24.14 -13.48 5.42
CA CYS A 33 -24.37 -13.29 3.99
C CYS A 33 -25.49 -14.19 3.44
N LEU A 34 -25.65 -15.41 3.97
CA LEU A 34 -26.72 -16.32 3.55
C LEU A 34 -28.11 -15.93 4.07
N ILE A 35 -28.18 -15.20 5.21
CA ILE A 35 -29.46 -14.76 5.79
C ILE A 35 -29.97 -13.48 5.11
N CYS A 36 -29.10 -12.61 4.60
CA CYS A 36 -29.49 -11.42 3.84
C CYS A 36 -29.95 -11.71 2.41
N GLY A 37 -29.57 -12.86 1.83
CA GLY A 37 -29.95 -13.24 0.46
C GLY A 37 -31.36 -13.83 0.28
N SER A 38 -32.14 -14.04 1.35
CA SER A 38 -33.41 -14.78 1.30
C SER A 38 -34.69 -13.94 1.49
N HIS A 39 -34.63 -12.60 1.44
CA HIS A 39 -35.84 -11.76 1.64
C HIS A 39 -36.31 -10.92 0.45
N ALA A 40 -35.91 -11.23 -0.76
CA ALA A 40 -36.42 -10.55 -1.94
C ALA A 40 -36.97 -11.51 -3.00
N LEU A 41 -38.12 -12.16 -2.75
CA LEU A 41 -38.96 -12.75 -3.77
C LEU A 41 -40.32 -13.20 -3.17
N VAL A 42 -41.26 -12.30 -3.02
CA VAL A 42 -42.73 -12.57 -3.17
C VAL A 42 -43.43 -11.26 -3.52
N SER A 43 -43.72 -11.06 -4.78
CA SER A 43 -44.97 -10.38 -5.19
C SER A 43 -45.33 -10.77 -6.62
N SER A 44 -46.46 -11.36 -6.72
CA SER A 44 -47.19 -11.92 -7.83
C SER A 44 -47.56 -10.96 -8.96
N GLY A 45 -47.66 -11.48 -10.19
CA GLY A 45 -48.34 -10.79 -11.26
C GLY A 45 -48.34 -11.57 -12.59
N ASN A 46 -49.43 -12.25 -12.90
CA ASN A 46 -49.73 -12.98 -14.13
C ASN A 46 -49.52 -12.17 -15.43
N GLY A 47 -49.04 -12.83 -16.46
CA GLY A 47 -49.10 -12.31 -17.83
C GLY A 47 -48.47 -13.24 -18.86
N THR A 48 -49.26 -14.13 -19.41
CA THR A 48 -49.02 -14.95 -20.62
C THR A 48 -48.65 -14.10 -21.82
N THR A 49 -47.66 -14.45 -22.62
CA THR A 49 -47.74 -14.49 -24.10
C THR A 49 -46.45 -15.07 -24.76
N THR A 50 -46.67 -16.17 -25.43
CA THR A 50 -46.19 -16.67 -26.74
C THR A 50 -44.75 -16.48 -27.21
N VAL A 51 -44.15 -17.64 -27.41
CA VAL A 51 -42.99 -17.98 -28.20
C VAL A 51 -43.15 -17.64 -29.68
N ARG A 52 -42.11 -17.09 -30.32
CA ARG A 52 -41.81 -17.25 -31.76
C ARG A 52 -40.33 -17.40 -31.99
N SER A 53 -40.02 -18.55 -32.55
CA SER A 53 -38.78 -18.95 -33.18
C SER A 53 -38.54 -18.17 -34.47
N VAL A 54 -37.29 -17.81 -34.79
CA VAL A 54 -36.83 -17.52 -36.16
C VAL A 54 -35.44 -18.11 -36.39
N ASP A 55 -35.35 -18.71 -37.57
CA ASP A 55 -34.36 -19.65 -38.05
C ASP A 55 -32.96 -19.10 -38.44
N TYR A 56 -32.06 -20.05 -38.54
CA TYR A 56 -30.78 -20.12 -39.21
C TYR A 56 -30.66 -19.46 -40.59
N ILE A 57 -29.54 -18.80 -40.88
CA ILE A 57 -28.99 -18.69 -42.22
C ILE A 57 -27.50 -19.04 -42.19
N LYS A 58 -27.16 -20.09 -42.97
CA LYS A 58 -25.82 -20.50 -43.38
C LYS A 58 -25.36 -19.64 -44.55
N THR A 59 -24.06 -19.29 -44.63
CA THR A 59 -23.33 -19.11 -45.90
C THR A 59 -21.83 -19.31 -45.61
N THR A 60 -21.25 -20.37 -46.02
CA THR A 60 -20.41 -20.76 -47.13
C THR A 60 -19.07 -20.02 -47.29
N THR A 61 -18.04 -20.81 -47.06
CA THR A 61 -16.62 -20.68 -47.40
C THR A 61 -16.35 -20.38 -48.91
N VAL A 62 -15.34 -19.53 -49.14
CA VAL A 62 -14.55 -19.59 -50.41
C VAL A 62 -13.10 -19.24 -50.10
N THR A 63 -12.20 -20.17 -50.33
CA THR A 63 -10.76 -19.98 -50.58
C THR A 63 -10.49 -19.66 -52.03
N PRO A 64 -9.40 -18.94 -52.35
CA PRO A 64 -8.54 -19.48 -53.40
C PRO A 64 -7.01 -19.32 -53.15
N THR A 65 -6.34 -20.29 -53.69
CA THR A 65 -4.98 -20.67 -53.88
C THR A 65 -4.05 -19.64 -54.57
N GLU A 66 -2.77 -19.70 -54.12
CA GLU A 66 -1.46 -19.65 -54.79
C GLU A 66 -1.26 -18.94 -56.16
N LYS A 67 -0.16 -18.15 -56.30
CA LYS A 67 1.14 -18.45 -56.97
C LYS A 67 2.07 -17.23 -57.02
N ARG A 68 3.30 -17.38 -56.54
CA ARG A 68 4.66 -17.21 -57.10
C ARG A 68 4.84 -16.18 -58.27
N ASP A 69 5.80 -15.30 -58.26
CA ASP A 69 7.24 -15.38 -58.40
C ASP A 69 7.90 -14.00 -58.53
N SER A 70 9.05 -13.88 -57.98
CA SER A 70 10.40 -13.52 -58.43
C SER A 70 10.80 -12.02 -58.61
N THR A 71 11.88 -11.74 -57.84
CA THR A 71 13.14 -11.06 -58.27
C THR A 71 13.12 -9.55 -58.55
N THR A 72 13.86 -8.78 -57.84
CA THR A 72 15.21 -8.20 -58.10
C THR A 72 15.37 -6.85 -57.36
N LYS A 73 16.46 -6.77 -56.57
CA LYS A 73 17.14 -5.52 -56.24
C LYS A 73 17.96 -5.04 -57.44
N PRO A 74 18.58 -3.87 -57.52
CA PRO A 74 19.13 -2.99 -56.49
C PRO A 74 19.22 -1.47 -56.77
N ASN A 75 19.67 -0.76 -55.73
CA ASN A 75 20.61 0.39 -55.72
C ASN A 75 20.22 1.83 -56.10
N THR A 76 20.45 2.64 -55.09
CA THR A 76 21.37 3.80 -54.97
C THR A 76 20.87 5.23 -55.24
N THR A 77 21.28 6.04 -54.28
CA THR A 77 21.82 7.42 -54.30
C THR A 77 20.88 8.64 -54.19
N GLN A 78 21.11 9.29 -53.07
CA GLN A 78 21.36 10.73 -52.78
C GLN A 78 20.55 11.79 -53.56
N SER A 79 19.94 12.73 -52.91
CA SER A 79 20.48 14.05 -52.53
C SER A 79 19.42 15.14 -52.44
N ASN A 80 19.47 15.89 -51.35
CA ASN A 80 19.36 17.31 -51.18
C ASN A 80 18.24 18.18 -51.78
N LYS A 81 17.73 19.01 -50.85
CA LYS A 81 17.43 20.43 -50.90
C LYS A 81 15.99 20.93 -51.09
N SER A 82 15.54 21.52 -49.96
CA SER A 82 15.01 22.88 -49.81
C SER A 82 13.79 23.32 -50.64
N SER A 83 12.76 23.81 -49.96
CA SER A 83 12.33 25.19 -49.88
C SER A 83 10.81 25.38 -49.87
N ASN A 84 10.39 26.19 -48.93
CA ASN A 84 9.33 27.21 -48.99
C ASN A 84 7.85 26.88 -49.21
N ALA A 85 7.12 27.42 -48.28
CA ALA A 85 5.67 27.67 -48.26
C ALA A 85 5.18 28.50 -49.48
N PRO A 86 3.87 28.68 -49.73
CA PRO A 86 3.05 29.49 -48.88
C PRO A 86 1.56 29.08 -48.73
N ALA A 87 0.90 29.81 -47.82
CA ALA A 87 -0.50 29.78 -47.45
C ALA A 87 -1.49 30.10 -48.58
N VAL A 88 -2.69 29.51 -48.50
CA VAL A 88 -3.90 30.11 -49.09
C VAL A 88 -5.07 29.95 -48.10
N ARG A 89 -5.67 31.09 -47.82
CA ARG A 89 -6.89 31.36 -47.08
C ARG A 89 -8.07 31.15 -48.00
N LEU A 90 -9.18 30.57 -47.54
CA LEU A 90 -10.49 30.89 -48.08
C LEU A 90 -11.59 30.69 -47.03
N THR A 91 -12.31 31.76 -46.83
CA THR A 91 -13.52 32.03 -46.08
C THR A 91 -14.76 31.44 -46.75
N SER A 92 -15.77 31.07 -45.95
CA SER A 92 -17.16 31.41 -46.22
C SER A 92 -18.08 31.13 -45.05
N THR A 93 -18.76 32.13 -44.65
CA THR A 93 -19.92 32.37 -43.82
C THR A 93 -21.14 31.56 -44.23
N THR A 94 -21.97 31.12 -43.26
CA THR A 94 -23.41 31.38 -43.31
C THR A 94 -24.07 31.31 -41.92
N THR A 95 -24.77 32.33 -41.61
CA THR A 95 -25.62 32.64 -40.44
C THR A 95 -26.96 31.87 -40.47
N SER A 96 -27.49 31.55 -39.29
CA SER A 96 -28.93 31.54 -39.04
C SER A 96 -29.20 31.82 -37.57
N LYS A 97 -29.93 32.91 -37.33
CA LYS A 97 -30.51 33.37 -36.07
C LYS A 97 -31.76 32.59 -35.73
N VAL A 98 -31.99 32.24 -34.45
CA VAL A 98 -33.32 32.21 -33.87
C VAL A 98 -33.30 32.86 -32.49
N LEU A 99 -34.26 33.77 -32.29
CA LEU A 99 -34.55 34.51 -31.07
C LEU A 99 -35.13 33.56 -29.99
N ALA A 100 -34.78 33.85 -28.74
CA ALA A 100 -35.72 33.60 -27.64
C ALA A 100 -35.55 34.66 -26.55
N THR A 101 -36.63 35.13 -26.11
CA THR A 101 -36.92 36.30 -25.27
C THR A 101 -36.70 36.04 -23.80
N THR A 102 -36.15 37.04 -23.14
CA THR A 102 -35.99 37.23 -21.69
C THR A 102 -37.29 37.50 -20.97
N THR A 103 -37.46 36.93 -19.75
CA THR A 103 -38.19 37.61 -18.68
C THR A 103 -37.55 37.26 -17.34
N ARG A 104 -37.12 38.28 -16.64
CA ARG A 104 -36.68 38.30 -15.24
C ARG A 104 -37.87 38.70 -14.38
N PRO A 105 -38.06 38.21 -13.17
CA PRO A 105 -38.74 38.92 -12.09
C PRO A 105 -37.84 39.18 -10.88
N PRO A 106 -38.24 40.01 -9.90
CA PRO A 106 -37.37 40.95 -9.21
C PRO A 106 -36.93 40.50 -7.82
N ARG A 107 -35.84 41.10 -7.37
CA ARG A 107 -35.28 41.01 -6.02
C ARG A 107 -36.29 41.41 -4.95
N THR A 108 -36.39 40.59 -3.89
CA THR A 108 -36.81 41.04 -2.56
C THR A 108 -35.75 40.70 -1.53
N THR A 109 -35.21 41.75 -0.93
CA THR A 109 -34.31 41.73 0.23
C THR A 109 -35.11 41.38 1.49
N THR A 110 -34.69 40.34 2.22
CA THR A 110 -35.05 40.16 3.62
C THR A 110 -33.83 39.78 4.44
N THR A 111 -33.44 40.79 5.25
CA THR A 111 -32.43 40.64 6.29
C THR A 111 -33.00 39.88 7.48
N ALA A 112 -32.49 38.71 7.81
CA ALA A 112 -32.71 38.00 9.08
C ALA A 112 -31.51 38.17 9.98
N ASN A 113 -31.73 38.84 11.11
CA ASN A 113 -30.80 38.96 12.24
C ASN A 113 -30.86 37.71 13.10
N TYR A 114 -29.76 37.02 13.27
CA TYR A 114 -29.58 36.08 14.36
C TYR A 114 -28.66 36.65 15.43
N SER A 115 -29.18 36.68 16.67
CA SER A 115 -28.47 37.07 17.87
C SER A 115 -27.73 35.86 18.46
N PHE A 116 -26.43 35.98 18.62
CA PHE A 116 -25.64 35.06 19.45
C PHE A 116 -25.63 35.55 20.91
N ASN A 117 -25.98 34.67 21.80
CA ASN A 117 -25.74 34.81 23.25
C ASN A 117 -24.27 34.63 23.55
N THR A 118 -23.69 35.62 24.23
CA THR A 118 -22.37 35.53 24.83
C THR A 118 -22.56 35.35 26.35
N GLU A 119 -22.44 34.13 26.81
CA GLU A 119 -22.04 33.78 28.18
C GLU A 119 -21.32 32.46 28.10
N ASP A 120 -20.24 32.34 28.89
CA ASP A 120 -19.29 31.24 29.03
C ASP A 120 -18.10 31.24 28.08
N LEU A 121 -17.05 31.92 28.54
CA LEU A 121 -15.64 31.59 28.23
C LEU A 121 -14.75 32.28 29.26
N ASN A 122 -14.61 31.63 30.41
CA ASN A 122 -13.46 31.80 31.29
C ASN A 122 -13.08 30.41 31.81
N GLU A 123 -12.16 29.75 31.14
CA GLU A 123 -11.22 28.85 31.80
C GLU A 123 -9.97 28.76 30.91
N GLY A 124 -8.86 29.17 31.51
CA GLY A 124 -7.56 29.20 30.89
C GLY A 124 -6.94 27.81 30.85
N ILE A 125 -6.35 27.49 29.72
CA ILE A 125 -5.39 26.40 29.60
C ILE A 125 -4.07 26.97 29.10
N ASP A 126 -3.18 27.22 30.04
CA ASP A 126 -1.75 27.37 29.81
C ASP A 126 -1.17 26.04 29.31
N LYS A 127 -0.92 25.91 28.03
CA LYS A 127 -0.06 24.86 27.50
C LYS A 127 1.33 25.42 27.30
N LYS A 128 2.19 25.24 28.30
CA LYS A 128 3.65 25.28 28.11
C LYS A 128 4.07 24.17 27.15
N VAL A 129 4.54 24.57 25.98
CA VAL A 129 5.27 23.68 25.07
C VAL A 129 6.68 23.54 25.64
N GLU A 130 6.94 22.45 26.33
CA GLU A 130 8.32 22.04 26.68
C GLU A 130 8.99 21.44 25.44
N LYS A 131 9.98 22.17 24.93
CA LYS A 131 10.98 21.63 24.00
C LYS A 131 11.81 20.58 24.73
N ARG A 132 11.52 19.31 24.56
CA ARG A 132 12.41 18.23 24.99
C ARG A 132 13.54 18.09 24.01
N VAL A 133 14.70 18.51 24.44
CA VAL A 133 16.00 18.23 23.81
C VAL A 133 16.29 16.74 24.02
N TRP A 134 16.48 15.99 22.94
CA TRP A 134 16.85 14.57 22.95
C TRP A 134 18.33 14.43 23.25
N ASN A 135 18.68 14.04 24.46
CA ASN A 135 20.03 13.65 24.83
C ASN A 135 20.12 12.13 25.04
N LYS A 136 21.08 11.55 24.32
CA LYS A 136 21.74 10.23 24.49
C LYS A 136 20.86 9.03 24.84
N GLU A 137 20.81 8.10 23.88
CA GLU A 137 20.28 6.75 24.03
C GLU A 137 21.12 5.89 25.00
N PRO A 138 20.50 5.02 25.84
CA PRO A 138 21.19 3.89 26.48
C PRO A 138 21.41 2.76 25.46
N GLU A 139 22.57 2.13 25.52
CA GLU A 139 22.93 0.95 24.72
C GLU A 139 21.98 -0.21 25.00
N ASP A 140 21.34 -0.76 23.95
CA ASP A 140 20.45 -1.92 24.01
C ASP A 140 21.23 -3.20 24.30
N GLU A 141 21.01 -3.84 25.43
CA GLU A 141 21.43 -5.23 25.65
C GLU A 141 20.54 -6.20 24.83
N PRO A 142 21.10 -7.30 24.32
CA PRO A 142 20.35 -8.25 23.48
C PRO A 142 19.34 -9.05 24.29
N LEU A 143 18.06 -8.98 23.89
CA LEU A 143 16.98 -9.84 24.41
C LEU A 143 17.20 -11.29 23.93
N GLU A 144 17.58 -12.17 24.85
CA GLU A 144 17.53 -13.62 24.64
C GLU A 144 16.08 -14.09 24.52
N LEU A 145 15.79 -14.79 23.43
CA LEU A 145 14.48 -15.43 23.18
C LEU A 145 14.27 -16.62 24.13
N ALA A 146 13.39 -16.46 25.08
CA ALA A 146 12.98 -17.55 26.01
C ALA A 146 12.31 -18.69 25.25
N LYS A 147 12.84 -19.90 25.43
CA LYS A 147 12.27 -21.18 24.95
C LYS A 147 10.95 -21.46 25.68
N TRP A 148 9.87 -21.60 24.94
CA TRP A 148 8.57 -22.00 25.46
C TRP A 148 8.57 -23.48 25.86
N SER A 149 8.36 -23.72 27.15
CA SER A 149 8.02 -25.02 27.69
C SER A 149 6.64 -24.95 28.31
N THR A 150 5.73 -25.75 27.81
CA THR A 150 4.37 -25.88 28.33
C THR A 150 4.36 -26.54 29.70
N ARG A 151 3.92 -25.84 30.74
CA ARG A 151 3.38 -26.46 31.98
C ARG A 151 2.25 -25.64 32.61
N SER A 152 1.22 -26.36 32.94
CA SER A 152 -0.06 -25.94 33.50
C SER A 152 -0.01 -25.12 34.80
N VAL A 153 -0.90 -24.14 34.89
CA VAL A 153 -1.09 -23.26 36.05
C VAL A 153 -1.96 -23.94 37.12
N LYS A 154 -1.44 -24.04 38.32
CA LYS A 154 -2.25 -24.16 39.55
C LYS A 154 -2.12 -22.91 40.40
N ALA A 155 -3.25 -22.36 40.79
CA ALA A 155 -3.37 -21.16 41.61
C ALA A 155 -2.88 -21.38 43.03
N VAL A 156 -2.09 -20.45 43.58
CA VAL A 156 -1.83 -20.31 45.01
C VAL A 156 -1.75 -18.85 45.46
N LYS A 157 -2.33 -18.61 46.64
CA LYS A 157 -2.64 -17.39 47.35
C LYS A 157 -1.43 -16.55 47.74
N LYS A 158 -1.64 -15.21 47.85
CA LYS A 158 -0.71 -14.22 48.45
C LYS A 158 -0.44 -14.48 49.92
N PRO A 159 0.77 -14.18 50.43
CA PRO A 159 0.91 -13.52 51.71
C PRO A 159 1.87 -12.33 51.80
N LYS A 160 1.76 -11.64 52.93
CA LYS A 160 2.18 -10.31 53.28
C LYS A 160 3.70 -10.08 53.50
N LYS A 161 4.08 -8.80 53.42
CA LYS A 161 5.39 -8.21 53.74
C LYS A 161 5.97 -8.54 55.08
N ILE A 162 7.29 -8.76 55.20
CA ILE A 162 8.12 -8.40 56.35
C ILE A 162 9.51 -7.98 55.85
N TRP A 163 9.97 -6.79 56.34
CA TRP A 163 11.29 -6.22 56.10
C TRP A 163 12.30 -6.81 57.08
N LYS A 164 13.50 -7.21 56.65
CA LYS A 164 14.71 -7.20 57.46
C LYS A 164 15.97 -6.84 56.64
N LYS A 165 16.70 -5.82 57.18
CA LYS A 165 18.04 -5.39 56.73
C LYS A 165 19.07 -6.48 56.97
N ALA A 166 20.04 -6.70 56.04
CA ALA A 166 21.24 -7.42 56.30
C ALA A 166 22.46 -6.77 55.65
N LYS A 167 23.61 -6.89 56.35
CA LYS A 167 24.84 -6.14 56.29
C LYS A 167 25.74 -6.56 55.12
N LYS A 168 26.63 -5.60 54.70
CA LYS A 168 27.73 -5.77 53.73
C LYS A 168 28.79 -6.76 54.29
N PRO A 169 29.44 -7.61 53.46
CA PRO A 169 30.73 -8.24 53.74
C PRO A 169 31.90 -7.59 53.02
N LYS A 170 33.03 -7.78 53.66
CA LYS A 170 34.32 -7.14 53.40
C LYS A 170 35.08 -7.69 52.18
N VAL A 171 35.91 -6.80 51.59
CA VAL A 171 36.91 -7.03 50.54
C VAL A 171 38.08 -7.88 51.06
N LEU A 172 38.56 -8.85 50.23
CA LEU A 172 39.83 -9.54 50.39
C LEU A 172 40.60 -9.59 49.03
N PRO A 173 41.94 -9.64 49.03
CA PRO A 173 42.77 -9.09 47.95
C PRO A 173 43.10 -10.07 46.82
N LYS A 174 43.37 -9.50 45.61
CA LYS A 174 43.73 -10.18 44.38
C LYS A 174 45.08 -10.91 44.43
N LYS A 175 45.11 -12.19 44.06
CA LYS A 175 46.35 -12.94 43.76
C LYS A 175 46.76 -12.76 42.29
N ARG A 176 48.04 -12.44 42.09
CA ARG A 176 48.65 -12.34 40.74
C ARG A 176 48.82 -13.70 40.08
N LYS A 177 48.56 -13.80 38.77
CA LYS A 177 48.86 -14.97 37.93
C LYS A 177 50.24 -14.83 37.28
N PRO A 178 51.03 -15.95 37.09
CA PRO A 178 52.34 -15.89 36.48
C PRO A 178 52.28 -15.80 34.96
N LYS A 179 53.30 -15.12 34.39
CA LYS A 179 53.54 -14.97 32.95
C LYS A 179 53.96 -16.29 32.30
N VAL A 180 53.31 -16.71 31.23
CA VAL A 180 53.71 -17.84 30.38
C VAL A 180 54.45 -17.29 29.17
N VAL A 181 55.66 -17.82 28.95
CA VAL A 181 56.53 -17.51 27.83
C VAL A 181 56.04 -18.22 26.57
N LYS A 182 55.85 -17.49 25.50
CA LYS A 182 55.45 -18.03 24.19
C LYS A 182 56.70 -18.59 23.47
N LYS A 183 56.63 -19.90 23.11
CA LYS A 183 57.50 -20.50 22.10
C LYS A 183 56.90 -20.36 20.72
N SER A 184 57.65 -19.80 19.78
CA SER A 184 57.32 -19.67 18.35
C SER A 184 57.35 -21.03 17.64
N LYS A 185 56.33 -21.35 16.84
CA LYS A 185 56.34 -22.44 15.85
C LYS A 185 56.42 -21.88 14.42
N PRO A 186 57.01 -22.59 13.47
CA PRO A 186 57.30 -22.07 12.14
C PRO A 186 56.04 -21.95 11.25
N LYS A 187 56.04 -20.93 10.40
CA LYS A 187 54.97 -20.68 9.38
C LYS A 187 55.07 -21.74 8.29
N ILE A 188 53.99 -22.49 8.11
CA ILE A 188 53.69 -23.18 6.88
C ILE A 188 52.78 -22.25 6.09
N ILE A 189 53.21 -21.89 4.88
CA ILE A 189 52.41 -21.12 3.91
C ILE A 189 51.48 -22.10 3.26
N GLY A 190 50.23 -22.16 3.76
CA GLY A 190 49.12 -22.82 3.07
C GLY A 190 48.30 -21.74 2.38
N HIS A 191 47.97 -21.94 1.12
CA HIS A 191 47.02 -21.14 0.39
C HIS A 191 45.68 -21.08 1.16
N PRO A 192 45.02 -19.92 1.26
CA PRO A 192 43.69 -19.86 1.86
C PRO A 192 42.72 -20.67 0.97
N SER A 193 42.31 -21.84 1.46
CA SER A 193 41.11 -22.49 0.94
C SER A 193 39.96 -21.56 1.23
N LEU A 194 39.30 -21.07 0.17
CA LEU A 194 38.00 -20.44 0.24
C LEU A 194 37.09 -21.32 1.09
N PRO A 195 36.26 -20.76 1.99
CA PRO A 195 35.30 -21.55 2.72
C PRO A 195 34.36 -22.21 1.67
N VAL A 196 34.40 -23.52 1.65
CA VAL A 196 33.43 -24.31 0.89
C VAL A 196 32.07 -23.96 1.50
N LYS A 197 31.27 -23.13 0.78
CA LYS A 197 29.85 -22.99 1.11
C LYS A 197 29.26 -24.38 1.17
N PRO A 198 28.43 -24.73 2.16
CA PRO A 198 27.66 -25.98 2.11
C PRO A 198 27.02 -26.05 0.74
N VAL A 199 26.98 -27.25 0.13
CA VAL A 199 26.38 -27.50 -1.18
C VAL A 199 24.94 -27.04 -1.08
N GLY A 200 24.66 -25.78 -1.50
CA GLY A 200 23.45 -25.08 -1.17
C GLY A 200 22.28 -25.59 -1.98
N GLN A 201 21.16 -25.53 -1.35
CA GLN A 201 19.83 -25.52 -1.95
C GLN A 201 19.84 -24.58 -3.15
N CYS A 202 19.34 -25.05 -4.31
CA CYS A 202 19.18 -24.18 -5.47
C CYS A 202 18.00 -23.24 -5.27
N PRO A 203 17.99 -22.04 -5.92
CA PRO A 203 16.86 -21.15 -5.89
C PRO A 203 15.63 -21.73 -6.59
N PRO A 204 14.42 -21.17 -6.39
CA PRO A 204 13.24 -21.47 -7.15
C PRO A 204 13.46 -21.28 -8.66
N LEU A 205 12.89 -22.15 -9.47
CA LEU A 205 12.87 -21.98 -10.94
C LEU A 205 11.96 -20.82 -11.35
N GLY A 206 10.98 -20.47 -10.51
CA GLY A 206 10.05 -19.37 -10.70
C GLY A 206 8.73 -19.80 -11.33
N LEU A 207 8.10 -20.83 -10.76
CA LEU A 207 6.71 -21.15 -11.07
C LEU A 207 5.81 -20.04 -10.48
N GLU A 208 6.05 -19.65 -9.24
CA GLU A 208 5.35 -18.56 -8.55
C GLU A 208 5.59 -17.21 -9.24
N SER A 209 6.83 -16.82 -9.44
CA SER A 209 7.23 -15.54 -10.04
C SER A 209 7.02 -15.45 -11.57
N LEU A 210 6.41 -16.47 -12.19
CA LEU A 210 6.08 -16.56 -13.61
C LEU A 210 7.29 -16.59 -14.58
N ARG A 211 8.51 -16.73 -14.09
CA ARG A 211 9.70 -16.98 -14.93
C ARG A 211 9.57 -18.27 -15.72
N VAL A 212 8.96 -19.31 -15.12
CA VAL A 212 8.54 -20.52 -15.84
C VAL A 212 7.23 -20.23 -16.58
N LYS A 213 7.29 -20.14 -17.91
CA LYS A 213 6.14 -19.85 -18.77
C LYS A 213 5.14 -21.01 -18.80
N ASP A 214 3.85 -20.72 -19.09
CA ASP A 214 2.80 -21.75 -19.20
C ASP A 214 3.12 -22.87 -20.18
N THR A 215 3.82 -22.54 -21.26
CA THR A 215 4.26 -23.53 -22.27
C THR A 215 5.30 -24.54 -21.75
N GLN A 216 5.86 -24.28 -20.56
CA GLN A 216 6.82 -25.17 -19.89
C GLN A 216 6.12 -26.11 -18.88
N LEU A 217 4.84 -25.88 -18.59
CA LEU A 217 4.05 -26.68 -17.67
C LEU A 217 3.15 -27.64 -18.47
N ARG A 218 3.20 -28.92 -18.10
CA ARG A 218 2.39 -29.98 -18.70
C ARG A 218 1.81 -30.86 -17.61
N ALA A 219 0.73 -31.55 -17.91
CA ALA A 219 0.14 -32.51 -16.99
C ALA A 219 -0.40 -33.73 -17.73
N SER A 220 -0.54 -34.85 -17.02
CA SER A 220 -1.14 -36.09 -17.54
C SER A 220 -2.58 -35.89 -17.99
N SER A 221 -3.34 -35.09 -17.21
CA SER A 221 -4.73 -34.74 -17.44
C SER A 221 -5.10 -33.52 -16.63
N TYR A 222 -6.28 -32.92 -16.85
CA TYR A 222 -6.84 -31.88 -15.99
C TYR A 222 -8.38 -31.83 -16.10
N LYS A 223 -9.05 -31.48 -15.02
CA LYS A 223 -10.52 -31.49 -14.92
C LYS A 223 -11.18 -30.46 -15.87
N ARG A 224 -10.66 -29.25 -15.92
CA ARG A 224 -11.15 -28.14 -16.75
C ARG A 224 -10.03 -27.13 -17.01
N ARG A 225 -10.24 -26.18 -17.91
CA ARG A 225 -9.21 -25.22 -18.31
C ARG A 225 -8.68 -24.41 -17.13
N GLY A 226 -9.54 -23.96 -16.21
CA GLY A 226 -9.17 -23.22 -15.00
C GLY A 226 -8.34 -24.03 -14.00
N LEU A 227 -8.34 -25.35 -14.10
CA LEU A 227 -7.54 -26.30 -13.30
C LEU A 227 -6.43 -26.97 -14.12
N GLY A 228 -5.97 -26.30 -15.17
CA GLY A 228 -4.90 -26.79 -16.05
C GLY A 228 -3.50 -26.70 -15.42
N PRO A 229 -2.46 -27.26 -16.09
CA PRO A 229 -1.10 -27.28 -15.55
C PRO A 229 -0.52 -25.88 -15.27
N HIS A 230 -0.95 -24.87 -16.03
CA HIS A 230 -0.57 -23.45 -15.83
C HIS A 230 -1.00 -22.89 -14.47
N ARG A 231 -1.95 -23.51 -13.78
CA ARG A 231 -2.41 -23.16 -12.43
C ARG A 231 -1.72 -23.93 -11.31
N GLY A 232 -0.83 -24.87 -11.65
CA GLY A 232 -0.05 -25.64 -10.67
C GLY A 232 1.17 -24.87 -10.13
N ARG A 233 1.03 -23.59 -9.81
CA ARG A 233 2.08 -22.68 -9.33
C ARG A 233 1.92 -22.38 -7.85
N LEU A 234 3.02 -22.33 -7.12
CA LEU A 234 3.00 -22.01 -5.69
C LEU A 234 2.27 -20.68 -5.46
N ASN A 235 1.54 -20.57 -4.38
CA ASN A 235 0.80 -19.41 -3.90
C ASN A 235 -0.22 -18.79 -4.89
N ILE A 236 -0.48 -19.41 -6.05
CA ILE A 236 -1.51 -18.90 -6.96
C ILE A 236 -2.88 -18.94 -6.27
N GLN A 237 -3.69 -17.89 -6.45
CA GLN A 237 -4.99 -17.78 -5.83
C GLN A 237 -6.12 -18.12 -6.80
N SER A 238 -7.23 -18.61 -6.27
CA SER A 238 -8.47 -18.83 -7.03
C SER A 238 -9.32 -17.57 -7.10
N GLY A 239 -10.16 -17.46 -8.14
CA GLY A 239 -11.27 -16.52 -8.15
C GLY A 239 -12.34 -16.88 -7.11
N ILE A 240 -13.28 -15.97 -6.90
CA ILE A 240 -14.39 -16.11 -5.93
C ILE A 240 -15.48 -17.04 -6.49
N GLU A 241 -15.64 -17.10 -7.82
CA GLU A 241 -16.70 -17.88 -8.49
C GLU A 241 -16.23 -19.28 -8.87
N ASP A 242 -17.00 -20.29 -8.53
CA ASP A 242 -16.75 -21.66 -8.94
C ASP A 242 -17.08 -21.82 -10.44
N GLY A 243 -16.07 -22.09 -11.24
CA GLY A 243 -16.21 -22.12 -12.71
C GLY A 243 -15.36 -21.11 -13.43
N ASP A 244 -14.70 -20.21 -12.69
CA ASP A 244 -13.75 -19.27 -13.24
C ASP A 244 -12.65 -19.98 -14.03
N ILE A 245 -12.17 -19.31 -15.10
CA ILE A 245 -11.03 -19.77 -15.89
C ILE A 245 -9.71 -19.70 -15.11
N TYR A 246 -9.69 -19.04 -13.98
CA TYR A 246 -8.56 -18.81 -13.07
C TYR A 246 -8.75 -19.51 -11.73
N ASP A 247 -8.74 -20.82 -11.71
CA ASP A 247 -8.88 -21.62 -10.50
C ASP A 247 -7.55 -21.81 -9.73
N GLY A 248 -7.62 -22.18 -8.46
CA GLY A 248 -6.52 -22.11 -7.49
C GLY A 248 -5.55 -23.29 -7.46
N ALA A 249 -5.45 -24.13 -8.49
CA ALA A 249 -4.46 -25.20 -8.62
C ALA A 249 -4.50 -25.88 -10.00
N TRP A 250 -3.53 -26.76 -10.27
CA TRP A 250 -3.74 -27.84 -11.21
C TRP A 250 -4.49 -28.97 -10.52
N CYS A 251 -5.56 -29.49 -11.16
CA CYS A 251 -6.30 -30.67 -10.69
C CYS A 251 -6.42 -31.71 -11.79
N ALA A 252 -6.02 -32.94 -11.50
CA ALA A 252 -6.09 -34.05 -12.43
C ALA A 252 -7.53 -34.45 -12.79
N GLN A 253 -7.76 -34.90 -14.03
CA GLN A 253 -9.06 -35.43 -14.49
C GLN A 253 -9.43 -36.74 -13.79
N TYR A 254 -8.42 -37.58 -13.51
CA TYR A 254 -8.60 -38.91 -12.96
C TYR A 254 -7.93 -39.03 -11.60
N GLU A 255 -8.55 -39.74 -10.68
CA GLU A 255 -8.07 -39.94 -9.32
C GLU A 255 -7.30 -41.28 -9.22
N ASP A 256 -6.17 -41.33 -9.94
CA ASP A 256 -5.28 -42.51 -9.93
C ASP A 256 -3.81 -42.10 -9.76
N LYS A 257 -2.96 -43.06 -9.39
CA LYS A 257 -1.52 -42.83 -9.17
C LYS A 257 -0.69 -42.60 -10.45
N LYS A 258 -1.33 -42.53 -11.62
CA LYS A 258 -0.66 -42.27 -12.89
C LYS A 258 -0.64 -40.77 -13.24
N GLN A 259 -1.28 -39.94 -12.46
CA GLN A 259 -1.35 -38.51 -12.71
C GLN A 259 -0.02 -37.82 -12.35
N TRP A 260 0.33 -36.76 -13.07
CA TRP A 260 1.55 -36.01 -12.85
C TRP A 260 1.42 -34.58 -13.36
N LEU A 261 2.15 -33.68 -12.71
CA LEU A 261 2.49 -32.34 -13.16
C LEU A 261 3.96 -32.32 -13.59
N GLU A 262 4.26 -31.79 -14.78
CA GLU A 262 5.61 -31.75 -15.37
C GLU A 262 6.07 -30.31 -15.58
N VAL A 263 7.35 -30.06 -15.28
CA VAL A 263 8.02 -28.78 -15.52
C VAL A 263 9.19 -29.00 -16.49
N ASP A 264 9.23 -28.26 -17.60
CA ASP A 264 10.36 -28.15 -18.52
C ASP A 264 11.27 -26.97 -18.14
N ALA A 265 12.39 -27.25 -17.53
CA ALA A 265 13.37 -26.22 -17.18
C ALA A 265 14.11 -25.64 -18.40
N ARG A 266 13.81 -26.11 -19.62
CA ARG A 266 14.43 -25.71 -20.89
C ARG A 266 15.91 -26.08 -21.05
N ARG A 267 16.62 -26.27 -19.96
CA ARG A 267 18.07 -26.55 -19.91
C ARG A 267 18.36 -27.66 -18.91
N PRO A 268 19.50 -28.34 -19.03
CA PRO A 268 19.99 -29.21 -17.97
C PRO A 268 20.04 -28.43 -16.64
N THR A 269 19.32 -28.91 -15.66
CA THR A 269 19.13 -28.25 -14.36
C THR A 269 19.41 -29.25 -13.27
N ARG A 270 20.19 -28.85 -12.28
CA ARG A 270 20.40 -29.63 -11.06
C ARG A 270 19.23 -29.35 -10.13
N PHE A 271 18.29 -30.26 -10.06
CA PHE A 271 17.15 -30.18 -9.17
C PHE A 271 17.53 -30.54 -7.74
N THR A 272 17.13 -29.74 -6.75
CA THR A 272 17.46 -29.92 -5.35
C THR A 272 16.26 -30.11 -4.43
N GLY A 273 15.06 -29.80 -4.90
CA GLY A 273 13.85 -29.96 -4.09
C GLY A 273 12.57 -29.57 -4.82
N VAL A 274 11.47 -29.82 -4.15
CA VAL A 274 10.10 -29.40 -4.55
C VAL A 274 9.39 -28.84 -3.33
N ILE A 275 8.64 -27.79 -3.54
CA ILE A 275 7.70 -27.25 -2.57
C ILE A 275 6.30 -27.54 -3.10
N LEU A 276 5.46 -28.13 -2.26
CA LEU A 276 4.07 -28.46 -2.57
C LEU A 276 3.10 -27.67 -1.72
N GLN A 277 1.96 -27.32 -2.32
CA GLN A 277 0.83 -26.68 -1.65
C GLN A 277 -0.47 -27.30 -2.19
N GLY A 278 -1.54 -27.31 -1.41
CA GLY A 278 -2.85 -27.74 -1.86
C GLY A 278 -3.53 -26.72 -2.77
N ARG A 279 -4.79 -26.93 -3.11
CA ARG A 279 -5.60 -26.01 -3.91
C ARG A 279 -6.08 -24.84 -3.07
N SER A 280 -5.88 -23.60 -3.56
CA SER A 280 -6.58 -22.45 -3.02
C SER A 280 -8.05 -22.53 -3.43
N SER A 281 -8.94 -22.74 -2.47
CA SER A 281 -10.39 -22.83 -2.68
C SER A 281 -11.11 -22.65 -1.36
N ILE A 282 -12.18 -21.88 -1.37
CA ILE A 282 -13.09 -21.76 -0.22
C ILE A 282 -14.12 -22.91 -0.15
N TRP A 283 -14.21 -23.73 -1.23
CA TRP A 283 -15.24 -24.75 -1.38
C TRP A 283 -14.74 -26.18 -1.23
N SER A 284 -13.43 -26.43 -1.38
CA SER A 284 -12.87 -27.78 -1.40
C SER A 284 -11.54 -27.85 -0.67
N TRP A 285 -11.32 -29.00 -0.02
CA TRP A 285 -10.08 -29.34 0.67
C TRP A 285 -9.31 -30.36 -0.16
N ASP A 286 -8.57 -29.86 -1.15
CA ASP A 286 -7.83 -30.67 -2.09
C ASP A 286 -6.32 -30.49 -1.85
N PHE A 287 -5.63 -31.54 -1.40
CA PHE A 287 -4.16 -31.53 -1.21
C PHE A 287 -3.56 -32.92 -1.27
N ILE A 288 -2.27 -33.03 -1.54
CA ILE A 288 -1.52 -34.26 -1.72
C ILE A 288 -0.84 -34.63 -0.42
N LEU A 289 -1.05 -35.87 0.05
CA LEU A 289 -0.41 -36.39 1.25
C LEU A 289 0.96 -37.03 0.97
N THR A 290 1.11 -37.72 -0.17
CA THR A 290 2.41 -38.30 -0.58
C THR A 290 2.57 -38.27 -2.08
N TYR A 291 3.79 -38.11 -2.54
CA TYR A 291 4.12 -38.08 -3.97
C TYR A 291 5.50 -38.63 -4.28
N LYS A 292 5.74 -38.94 -5.55
CA LYS A 292 7.04 -39.33 -6.10
C LYS A 292 7.51 -38.24 -7.06
N VAL A 293 8.81 -38.21 -7.29
CA VAL A 293 9.45 -37.29 -8.25
C VAL A 293 10.21 -38.10 -9.29
N GLN A 294 10.11 -37.68 -10.55
CA GLN A 294 10.77 -38.31 -11.68
C GLN A 294 11.49 -37.26 -12.53
N PHE A 295 12.60 -37.64 -13.11
CA PHE A 295 13.45 -36.79 -13.93
C PHE A 295 13.62 -37.37 -15.36
N SER A 296 13.74 -36.50 -16.37
CA SER A 296 13.99 -36.92 -17.73
C SER A 296 14.80 -35.85 -18.50
N ASN A 297 15.53 -36.28 -19.53
CA ASN A 297 16.18 -35.39 -20.48
C ASN A 297 15.46 -35.30 -21.82
N ASP A 298 14.59 -36.26 -22.14
CA ASP A 298 13.97 -36.47 -23.44
C ASP A 298 12.43 -36.64 -23.40
N THR A 299 11.84 -36.71 -22.22
CA THR A 299 10.43 -37.03 -21.96
C THR A 299 10.01 -38.46 -22.31
N LEU A 300 10.94 -39.31 -22.77
CA LEU A 300 10.68 -40.70 -23.11
C LEU A 300 11.09 -41.64 -21.99
N VAL A 301 12.27 -41.41 -21.40
CA VAL A 301 12.80 -42.19 -20.28
C VAL A 301 12.75 -41.38 -19.01
N TRP A 302 12.06 -41.90 -18.00
CA TRP A 302 11.87 -41.30 -16.70
C TRP A 302 12.61 -42.05 -15.60
N GLN A 303 13.46 -41.34 -14.85
CA GLN A 303 14.21 -41.86 -13.72
C GLN A 303 13.59 -41.36 -12.43
N PRO A 304 13.17 -42.24 -11.50
CA PRO A 304 12.63 -41.82 -10.23
C PRO A 304 13.73 -41.23 -9.32
N ALA A 305 13.33 -40.32 -8.45
CA ALA A 305 14.15 -39.94 -7.30
C ALA A 305 14.34 -41.17 -6.40
N MET A 306 15.57 -41.37 -5.91
CA MET A 306 15.93 -42.55 -5.12
C MET A 306 16.25 -42.16 -3.68
N ASN A 307 15.82 -43.00 -2.73
CA ASN A 307 16.31 -43.01 -1.36
C ASN A 307 17.05 -44.33 -1.10
N GLY A 308 18.36 -44.32 -1.24
CA GLY A 308 19.19 -45.50 -1.30
C GLY A 308 18.87 -46.35 -2.54
N THR A 309 18.42 -47.61 -2.34
CA THR A 309 18.08 -48.52 -3.44
C THR A 309 16.59 -48.53 -3.79
N LYS A 310 15.76 -47.77 -3.09
CA LYS A 310 14.30 -47.72 -3.29
C LYS A 310 13.90 -46.37 -3.90
N GLU A 311 12.81 -46.39 -4.65
CA GLU A 311 12.14 -45.17 -5.12
C GLU A 311 11.74 -44.31 -3.94
N ALA A 312 12.08 -43.02 -3.96
CA ALA A 312 11.73 -42.08 -2.90
C ALA A 312 10.25 -41.74 -2.99
N VAL A 313 9.59 -41.79 -1.83
CA VAL A 313 8.25 -41.23 -1.63
C VAL A 313 8.38 -40.06 -0.66
N PHE A 314 7.93 -38.92 -1.07
CA PHE A 314 8.00 -37.68 -0.28
C PHE A 314 6.68 -37.44 0.44
N GLU A 315 6.76 -36.87 1.61
CA GLU A 315 5.60 -36.36 2.34
C GLU A 315 5.15 -35.05 1.71
N GLY A 316 3.84 -34.88 1.56
CA GLY A 316 3.21 -33.70 0.98
C GLY A 316 2.58 -32.79 2.05
N ASN A 317 1.37 -32.30 1.77
CA ASN A 317 0.68 -31.31 2.58
C ASN A 317 -0.19 -31.96 3.68
N GLN A 318 -0.49 -31.16 4.72
CA GLN A 318 -1.44 -31.50 5.78
C GLN A 318 -2.71 -30.64 5.70
N ASP A 319 -2.65 -29.57 4.92
CA ASP A 319 -3.74 -28.64 4.61
C ASP A 319 -3.58 -28.06 3.19
N THR A 320 -4.48 -27.17 2.80
CA THR A 320 -4.49 -26.58 1.45
C THR A 320 -3.50 -25.40 1.29
N GLU A 321 -3.10 -24.73 2.36
CA GLU A 321 -2.38 -23.46 2.28
C GLU A 321 -0.92 -23.51 2.75
N THR A 322 -0.59 -24.43 3.66
CA THR A 322 0.79 -24.51 4.20
C THR A 322 1.73 -25.17 3.20
N PRO A 323 2.77 -24.47 2.69
CA PRO A 323 3.75 -25.07 1.82
C PRO A 323 4.58 -26.16 2.51
N ALA A 324 4.77 -27.28 1.84
CA ALA A 324 5.57 -28.42 2.30
C ALA A 324 6.83 -28.57 1.44
N LEU A 325 8.02 -28.44 2.03
CA LEU A 325 9.31 -28.57 1.37
C LEU A 325 9.83 -30.00 1.46
N ALA A 326 10.19 -30.57 0.30
CA ALA A 326 10.97 -31.79 0.19
C ALA A 326 12.30 -31.53 -0.53
N LEU A 327 13.41 -31.77 0.15
CA LEU A 327 14.75 -31.67 -0.44
C LEU A 327 15.21 -33.04 -0.94
N PHE A 328 15.85 -33.06 -2.11
CA PHE A 328 16.47 -34.26 -2.63
C PHE A 328 17.82 -34.47 -1.95
N ASN A 329 18.11 -35.73 -1.60
CA ASN A 329 19.39 -36.13 -1.00
C ASN A 329 20.57 -35.82 -1.95
N GLU A 330 21.81 -35.90 -1.45
CA GLU A 330 23.07 -35.43 -2.06
C GLU A 330 23.32 -35.85 -3.54
N SER A 331 22.56 -36.78 -4.08
CA SER A 331 22.52 -37.14 -5.50
C SER A 331 21.53 -36.27 -6.29
N ALA A 332 21.67 -34.96 -6.18
CA ALA A 332 20.90 -34.04 -6.99
C ALA A 332 20.97 -34.40 -8.46
N THR A 333 19.84 -34.81 -9.05
CA THR A 333 19.80 -35.28 -10.44
C THR A 333 19.84 -34.09 -11.40
N VAL A 334 20.76 -34.17 -12.35
CA VAL A 334 20.79 -33.18 -13.46
C VAL A 334 19.89 -33.71 -14.58
N ALA A 335 18.84 -32.98 -14.87
CA ALA A 335 17.90 -33.31 -15.96
C ALA A 335 17.27 -32.02 -16.51
N ARG A 336 16.55 -32.11 -17.61
CA ARG A 336 15.79 -31.01 -18.19
C ARG A 336 14.36 -30.96 -17.67
N TYR A 337 13.75 -32.11 -17.45
CA TYR A 337 12.35 -32.24 -17.03
C TYR A 337 12.24 -32.86 -15.66
N ILE A 338 11.28 -32.39 -14.91
CA ILE A 338 10.89 -32.94 -13.61
C ILE A 338 9.37 -33.18 -13.59
N ARG A 339 8.95 -34.32 -13.05
CA ARG A 339 7.54 -34.63 -12.77
C ARG A 339 7.29 -34.80 -11.30
N ILE A 340 6.16 -34.26 -10.85
CA ILE A 340 5.57 -34.51 -9.53
C ILE A 340 4.40 -35.44 -9.74
N ASN A 341 4.46 -36.63 -9.13
CA ASN A 341 3.49 -37.71 -9.33
C ASN A 341 2.80 -38.06 -7.99
N PRO A 342 1.56 -37.57 -7.76
CA PRO A 342 0.76 -37.87 -6.56
C PRO A 342 0.58 -39.36 -6.32
N GLN A 343 0.73 -39.84 -5.06
CA GLN A 343 0.57 -41.21 -4.65
C GLN A 343 -0.57 -41.40 -3.66
N SER A 344 -0.85 -40.44 -2.84
CA SER A 344 -2.02 -40.35 -1.96
C SER A 344 -2.42 -38.89 -1.75
N TRP A 345 -3.68 -38.67 -1.50
CA TRP A 345 -4.28 -37.33 -1.34
C TRP A 345 -5.34 -37.37 -0.24
N TYR A 346 -5.87 -36.24 0.14
CA TYR A 346 -6.90 -36.15 1.16
C TYR A 346 -8.13 -37.00 0.81
N GLU A 347 -8.63 -37.80 1.76
CA GLU A 347 -9.63 -38.83 1.50
C GLU A 347 -10.92 -38.32 0.88
N ASN A 348 -11.37 -37.12 1.26
CA ASN A 348 -12.59 -36.48 0.74
C ASN A 348 -12.28 -35.42 -0.34
N GLY A 349 -11.02 -35.36 -0.81
CA GLY A 349 -10.57 -34.44 -1.82
C GLY A 349 -10.22 -35.11 -3.14
N THR A 350 -9.68 -34.30 -4.05
CA THR A 350 -9.22 -34.76 -5.36
C THR A 350 -7.74 -34.47 -5.55
N ILE A 351 -7.13 -35.04 -6.59
CA ILE A 351 -5.73 -34.82 -6.91
C ILE A 351 -5.57 -33.37 -7.42
N CYS A 352 -5.26 -32.44 -6.52
CA CYS A 352 -4.92 -31.05 -6.84
C CYS A 352 -3.63 -30.65 -6.15
N LEU A 353 -2.80 -29.84 -6.81
CA LEU A 353 -1.60 -29.27 -6.22
C LEU A 353 -1.18 -27.95 -6.87
N ARG A 354 -0.48 -27.16 -6.06
CA ARG A 354 0.40 -26.05 -6.46
C ARG A 354 1.83 -26.43 -6.12
N ALA A 355 2.81 -26.00 -6.90
CA ALA A 355 4.20 -26.36 -6.68
C ALA A 355 5.18 -25.25 -7.05
N GLU A 356 6.34 -25.28 -6.41
CA GLU A 356 7.57 -24.66 -6.86
C GLU A 356 8.68 -25.72 -6.95
N VAL A 357 9.64 -25.53 -7.84
CA VAL A 357 10.76 -26.44 -8.05
C VAL A 357 12.06 -25.72 -7.78
N LEU A 358 12.89 -26.27 -6.90
CA LEU A 358 14.21 -25.76 -6.60
C LEU A 358 15.25 -26.33 -7.56
N GLY A 359 15.90 -25.47 -8.36
CA GLY A 359 16.82 -25.91 -9.39
C GLY A 359 17.86 -24.88 -9.79
N CYS A 360 19.11 -25.34 -9.94
CA CYS A 360 20.21 -24.55 -10.50
C CYS A 360 20.40 -24.92 -11.97
N THR A 361 20.05 -24.05 -12.89
CA THR A 361 20.28 -24.22 -14.31
C THR A 361 21.77 -24.26 -14.60
N LEU A 362 22.23 -25.27 -15.35
CA LEU A 362 23.62 -25.39 -15.70
C LEU A 362 23.95 -24.43 -16.87
N PRO A 363 25.18 -23.87 -16.91
CA PRO A 363 25.63 -23.07 -18.02
C PRO A 363 25.55 -23.84 -19.35
N ASP A 364 25.09 -23.17 -20.38
CA ASP A 364 25.14 -23.74 -21.75
C ASP A 364 26.59 -23.64 -22.27
N PRO A 365 27.28 -24.79 -22.52
CA PRO A 365 28.65 -24.75 -22.97
C PRO A 365 28.82 -24.12 -24.36
N ASN A 366 27.72 -23.99 -25.13
CA ASN A 366 27.73 -23.39 -26.48
C ASN A 366 27.40 -21.89 -26.47
N ASN A 367 26.97 -21.33 -25.33
CA ASN A 367 26.62 -19.92 -25.24
C ASN A 367 27.73 -19.10 -24.55
N ILE A 368 28.77 -18.80 -25.36
CA ILE A 368 29.92 -17.99 -24.87
C ILE A 368 29.50 -16.59 -24.40
N TYR A 369 28.39 -16.07 -24.92
CA TYR A 369 27.86 -14.73 -24.53
C TYR A 369 27.07 -14.74 -23.22
N ALA A 370 26.60 -15.90 -22.73
CA ALA A 370 25.91 -15.96 -21.43
C ALA A 370 26.84 -15.68 -20.24
N TRP A 371 28.14 -15.88 -20.40
CA TRP A 371 29.14 -15.54 -19.40
C TRP A 371 29.27 -14.02 -19.18
N GLN A 372 29.04 -13.23 -20.24
CA GLN A 372 29.07 -11.77 -20.15
C GLN A 372 27.78 -11.20 -19.54
N GLN A 373 26.64 -11.90 -19.66
CA GLN A 373 25.37 -11.45 -19.05
C GLN A 373 25.26 -11.80 -17.56
N THR A 374 25.97 -12.83 -17.07
CA THR A 374 26.03 -13.14 -15.63
C THR A 374 26.99 -12.24 -14.86
N GLU A 375 27.92 -11.54 -15.56
CA GLU A 375 28.78 -10.52 -14.95
C GLU A 375 28.24 -9.08 -15.16
N GLN A 376 27.23 -8.86 -15.97
CA GLN A 376 26.39 -7.67 -15.94
C GLN A 376 25.37 -7.78 -14.79
N GLY A 377 25.88 -8.08 -13.56
CA GLY A 377 25.20 -7.68 -12.37
C GLY A 377 25.00 -6.17 -12.43
N THR A 378 23.87 -5.70 -11.93
CA THR A 378 23.52 -4.31 -11.82
C THR A 378 24.77 -3.44 -11.61
N GLN A 379 24.90 -2.36 -12.39
CA GLN A 379 25.99 -1.37 -12.17
C GLN A 379 25.97 -0.84 -10.73
N ASP A 380 24.83 -0.94 -10.06
CA ASP A 380 24.57 -0.52 -8.69
C ASP A 380 25.14 -1.57 -7.71
N LYS A 381 26.14 -1.20 -6.95
CA LYS A 381 26.74 -2.05 -5.89
C LYS A 381 25.87 -2.05 -4.63
N LEU A 382 24.65 -2.57 -4.74
CA LEU A 382 23.66 -2.63 -3.66
C LEU A 382 23.69 -4.00 -2.94
N ASP A 383 23.14 -4.07 -1.73
CA ASP A 383 23.03 -5.31 -0.95
C ASP A 383 21.69 -6.01 -1.29
N PHE A 384 21.73 -6.92 -2.28
CA PHE A 384 20.56 -7.66 -2.75
C PHE A 384 20.34 -8.94 -1.94
N ARG A 385 19.80 -8.80 -0.74
CA ARG A 385 19.38 -9.92 0.11
C ARG A 385 18.24 -9.47 1.01
N HIS A 386 17.50 -10.40 1.54
CA HIS A 386 16.53 -10.07 2.57
C HIS A 386 17.23 -9.78 3.90
N HIS A 387 16.89 -8.66 4.50
CA HIS A 387 17.48 -8.19 5.76
C HIS A 387 16.52 -8.45 6.92
N ASN A 388 16.92 -9.22 7.93
CA ASN A 388 16.18 -9.24 9.18
C ASN A 388 16.23 -7.86 9.87
N TYR A 389 15.47 -7.66 10.93
CA TYR A 389 15.37 -6.39 11.62
C TYR A 389 16.73 -5.79 12.06
N LYS A 390 17.63 -6.65 12.57
CA LYS A 390 18.98 -6.22 12.98
C LYS A 390 19.83 -5.81 11.79
N GLU A 391 19.75 -6.53 10.70
CA GLU A 391 20.49 -6.26 9.46
C GLU A 391 19.97 -5.00 8.76
N MET A 392 18.64 -4.81 8.69
CA MET A 392 18.04 -3.57 8.22
C MET A 392 18.57 -2.35 8.96
N ARG A 393 18.54 -2.37 10.30
CA ARG A 393 19.12 -1.29 11.13
C ARG A 393 20.59 -1.04 10.85
N LYS A 394 21.38 -2.12 10.69
CA LYS A 394 22.81 -2.03 10.36
C LYS A 394 23.03 -1.38 9.00
N LEU A 395 22.22 -1.74 8.00
CA LEU A 395 22.29 -1.17 6.65
C LEU A 395 21.90 0.31 6.69
N MET A 396 20.76 0.69 7.28
CA MET A 396 20.37 2.09 7.42
C MET A 396 21.46 2.91 8.10
N LYS A 397 22.05 2.40 9.19
CA LYS A 397 23.15 3.07 9.87
C LYS A 397 24.39 3.23 8.96
N SER A 398 24.73 2.22 8.15
CA SER A 398 25.87 2.32 7.22
C SER A 398 25.63 3.35 6.11
N VAL A 399 24.37 3.53 5.66
CA VAL A 399 24.00 4.59 4.72
C VAL A 399 24.17 5.97 5.36
N THR A 400 23.70 6.14 6.61
CA THR A 400 23.90 7.41 7.35
C THR A 400 25.38 7.70 7.63
N GLU A 401 26.19 6.69 7.95
CA GLU A 401 27.63 6.85 8.10
C GLU A 401 28.32 7.21 6.77
N ALA A 402 27.79 6.74 5.64
CA ALA A 402 28.32 7.07 4.33
C ALA A 402 27.87 8.46 3.84
N CYS A 403 26.65 8.90 4.15
CA CYS A 403 26.04 10.15 3.69
C CYS A 403 25.47 10.96 4.88
N PRO A 404 26.30 11.35 5.87
CA PRO A 404 25.82 12.01 7.08
C PRO A 404 25.20 13.39 6.85
N ASP A 405 25.58 14.05 5.75
CA ASP A 405 25.16 15.41 5.45
C ASP A 405 23.72 15.47 4.89
N ILE A 406 23.23 14.34 4.36
CA ILE A 406 21.92 14.30 3.72
C ILE A 406 20.97 13.25 4.34
N THR A 407 21.37 12.53 5.38
CA THR A 407 20.53 11.49 5.95
C THR A 407 20.35 11.63 7.46
N HIS A 408 19.13 11.39 7.93
CA HIS A 408 18.81 11.33 9.34
C HIS A 408 17.88 10.12 9.61
N ILE A 409 18.19 9.32 10.64
CA ILE A 409 17.34 8.20 11.06
C ILE A 409 16.57 8.57 12.32
N TYR A 410 15.26 8.40 12.28
CA TYR A 410 14.40 8.59 13.44
C TYR A 410 13.40 7.43 13.57
N SER A 411 12.69 7.36 14.69
CA SER A 411 11.65 6.34 14.92
C SER A 411 10.31 6.99 15.16
N ILE A 412 9.27 6.50 14.48
CA ILE A 412 7.89 6.98 14.64
C ILE A 412 7.14 6.29 15.77
N GLY A 413 7.66 5.15 16.27
CA GLY A 413 7.01 4.38 17.33
C GLY A 413 7.62 2.99 17.49
N LYS A 414 6.89 2.13 18.17
CA LYS A 414 7.24 0.72 18.37
C LYS A 414 6.10 -0.17 17.96
N SER A 415 6.42 -1.33 17.40
CA SER A 415 5.47 -2.41 17.14
C SER A 415 4.96 -3.02 18.46
N HIS A 416 4.00 -3.91 18.35
CA HIS A 416 3.45 -4.63 19.53
C HIS A 416 4.54 -5.39 20.31
N MET A 417 5.48 -6.05 19.62
CA MET A 417 6.60 -6.74 20.26
C MET A 417 7.76 -5.81 20.67
N GLY A 418 7.58 -4.50 20.53
CA GLY A 418 8.54 -3.49 20.98
C GLY A 418 9.64 -3.15 19.97
N LEU A 419 9.59 -3.65 18.73
CA LEU A 419 10.51 -3.27 17.66
C LEU A 419 10.22 -1.84 17.22
N LYS A 420 11.25 -0.99 17.14
CA LYS A 420 11.11 0.39 16.67
C LYS A 420 10.83 0.41 15.16
N MET A 421 9.90 1.24 14.73
CA MET A 421 9.68 1.55 13.32
C MET A 421 10.59 2.70 12.94
N TYR A 422 11.62 2.40 12.15
CA TYR A 422 12.64 3.36 11.74
C TYR A 422 12.31 3.95 10.38
N VAL A 423 12.48 5.26 10.28
CA VAL A 423 12.41 6.03 9.05
C VAL A 423 13.80 6.58 8.73
N MET A 424 14.21 6.51 7.48
CA MET A 424 15.32 7.30 6.97
C MET A 424 14.77 8.55 6.28
N GLU A 425 15.16 9.68 6.76
CA GLU A 425 14.94 10.99 6.15
C GLU A 425 16.15 11.34 5.26
N ILE A 426 15.88 11.83 4.06
CA ILE A 426 16.89 12.24 3.09
C ILE A 426 16.53 13.64 2.57
N SER A 427 17.40 14.62 2.81
CA SER A 427 17.29 16.01 2.37
C SER A 427 18.66 16.65 2.48
N ASP A 428 18.92 17.79 1.91
CA ASP A 428 20.19 18.52 2.10
C ASP A 428 20.27 19.23 3.47
N HIS A 429 19.15 19.33 4.21
CA HIS A 429 19.10 19.79 5.61
C HIS A 429 18.27 18.83 6.49
N PRO A 430 18.69 17.56 6.67
CA PRO A 430 17.88 16.57 7.35
C PRO A 430 17.57 16.94 8.79
N GLY A 431 16.35 16.65 9.24
CA GLY A 431 15.84 17.03 10.56
C GLY A 431 15.18 18.41 10.62
N LYS A 432 15.10 19.14 9.51
CA LYS A 432 14.52 20.49 9.47
C LYS A 432 13.66 20.67 8.23
N HIS A 433 12.42 21.10 8.43
CA HIS A 433 11.57 21.55 7.33
C HIS A 433 12.08 22.88 6.76
N GLU A 434 12.15 23.01 5.45
CA GLU A 434 12.54 24.22 4.74
C GLU A 434 11.37 24.81 3.95
N LEU A 435 11.28 26.13 3.96
CA LEU A 435 10.18 26.84 3.30
C LEU A 435 10.12 26.54 1.80
N GLY A 436 9.04 25.91 1.37
CA GLY A 436 8.83 25.53 -0.02
C GLY A 436 9.46 24.19 -0.43
N GLU A 437 9.99 23.40 0.51
CA GLU A 437 10.44 22.03 0.29
C GLU A 437 9.30 21.05 0.66
N PRO A 438 8.72 20.31 -0.32
CA PRO A 438 7.63 19.37 -0.03
C PRO A 438 8.10 18.13 0.69
N GLU A 439 7.26 17.61 1.60
CA GLU A 439 7.48 16.38 2.32
C GLU A 439 6.95 15.20 1.49
N PHE A 440 7.80 14.24 1.17
CA PHE A 440 7.44 13.02 0.47
C PHE A 440 7.67 11.80 1.36
N ARG A 441 6.80 10.77 1.27
CA ARG A 441 7.06 9.50 1.97
C ARG A 441 6.80 8.27 1.10
N TYR A 442 7.59 7.22 1.35
CA TYR A 442 7.26 5.83 1.02
C TYR A 442 7.04 5.01 2.29
N VAL A 443 5.99 4.20 2.29
CA VAL A 443 5.71 3.22 3.33
C VAL A 443 5.77 1.82 2.73
N ALA A 444 6.50 0.89 3.35
CA ALA A 444 6.56 -0.50 2.92
C ALA A 444 6.34 -1.45 4.09
N GLY A 445 5.96 -2.69 3.77
CA GLY A 445 5.79 -3.75 4.74
C GLY A 445 4.70 -3.48 5.77
N MET A 446 3.59 -2.89 5.37
CA MET A 446 2.35 -2.84 6.15
C MET A 446 1.88 -4.26 6.41
N HIS A 447 1.87 -5.11 5.37
CA HIS A 447 1.82 -6.54 5.54
C HIS A 447 3.27 -7.07 5.59
N GLY A 448 3.63 -7.74 6.69
CA GLY A 448 5.02 -8.10 6.93
C GLY A 448 5.56 -9.17 5.98
N ASN A 449 4.70 -9.96 5.35
CA ASN A 449 5.09 -10.95 4.35
C ASN A 449 5.23 -10.39 2.93
N GLU A 450 4.87 -9.12 2.70
CA GLU A 450 5.08 -8.42 1.44
C GLU A 450 6.46 -7.75 1.46
N ALA A 451 7.49 -8.57 1.28
CA ALA A 451 8.87 -8.22 1.61
C ALA A 451 9.60 -7.38 0.56
N LEU A 452 9.11 -7.37 -0.71
CA LEU A 452 9.81 -6.71 -1.81
C LEU A 452 9.94 -5.20 -1.58
N GLY A 453 8.85 -4.51 -1.22
CA GLY A 453 8.85 -3.07 -0.98
C GLY A 453 9.87 -2.64 0.09
N ARG A 454 10.02 -3.45 1.14
CA ARG A 454 11.02 -3.23 2.17
C ARG A 454 12.45 -3.22 1.59
N GLU A 455 12.81 -4.22 0.80
CA GLU A 455 14.14 -4.33 0.23
C GLU A 455 14.39 -3.28 -0.85
N LEU A 456 13.37 -2.93 -1.63
CA LEU A 456 13.45 -1.82 -2.60
C LEU A 456 13.73 -0.47 -1.90
N LEU A 457 13.10 -0.20 -0.76
CA LEU A 457 13.39 1.04 -0.02
C LEU A 457 14.81 1.03 0.59
N LEU A 458 15.29 -0.11 1.06
CA LEU A 458 16.67 -0.24 1.53
C LEU A 458 17.69 -0.04 0.39
N ASN A 459 17.38 -0.55 -0.79
CA ASN A 459 18.19 -0.32 -1.99
C ASN A 459 18.12 1.15 -2.45
N LEU A 460 16.95 1.77 -2.38
CA LEU A 460 16.75 3.19 -2.72
C LEU A 460 17.57 4.12 -1.80
N MET A 461 17.62 3.84 -0.50
CA MET A 461 18.48 4.58 0.45
C MET A 461 19.96 4.51 0.05
N GLN A 462 20.45 3.31 -0.30
CA GLN A 462 21.83 3.11 -0.74
C GLN A 462 22.09 3.80 -2.08
N TYR A 463 21.17 3.66 -3.03
CA TYR A 463 21.27 4.24 -4.36
C TYR A 463 21.32 5.77 -4.32
N ILE A 464 20.39 6.42 -3.62
CA ILE A 464 20.37 7.89 -3.49
C ILE A 464 21.69 8.39 -2.85
N CYS A 465 22.16 7.72 -1.81
CA CYS A 465 23.42 8.08 -1.16
C CYS A 465 24.62 7.94 -2.12
N GLN A 466 24.70 6.86 -2.90
CA GLN A 466 25.80 6.63 -3.85
C GLN A 466 25.76 7.63 -5.00
N GLU A 467 24.62 7.83 -5.60
CA GLU A 467 24.42 8.73 -6.75
C GLU A 467 24.58 10.21 -6.36
N TYR A 468 24.15 10.59 -5.16
CA TYR A 468 24.41 11.93 -4.62
C TYR A 468 25.91 12.20 -4.50
N LYS A 469 26.69 11.24 -3.98
CA LYS A 469 28.16 11.35 -3.88
C LYS A 469 28.86 11.36 -5.23
N LEU A 470 28.31 10.69 -6.22
CA LEU A 470 28.80 10.73 -7.60
C LEU A 470 28.44 12.03 -8.32
N GLY A 471 27.57 12.86 -7.72
CA GLY A 471 27.14 14.14 -8.29
C GLY A 471 26.09 13.97 -9.41
N ASN A 472 25.33 12.88 -9.41
CA ASN A 472 24.21 12.71 -10.33
C ASN A 472 23.22 13.87 -10.16
N GLN A 473 23.11 14.72 -11.17
CA GLN A 473 22.36 15.98 -11.10
C GLN A 473 20.87 15.77 -10.81
N ARG A 474 20.27 14.68 -11.29
CA ARG A 474 18.88 14.34 -10.96
C ARG A 474 18.70 14.07 -9.47
N ILE A 475 19.57 13.24 -8.92
CA ILE A 475 19.51 12.86 -7.50
C ILE A 475 19.92 14.03 -6.59
N VAL A 476 20.95 14.79 -6.97
CA VAL A 476 21.33 16.01 -6.23
C VAL A 476 20.20 17.01 -6.17
N ARG A 477 19.48 17.18 -7.29
CA ARG A 477 18.31 18.06 -7.34
C ARG A 477 17.17 17.51 -6.48
N LEU A 478 16.86 16.22 -6.61
CA LEU A 478 15.79 15.56 -5.84
C LEU A 478 16.00 15.75 -4.33
N VAL A 479 17.23 15.50 -3.85
CA VAL A 479 17.60 15.64 -2.43
C VAL A 479 17.53 17.10 -1.94
N LYS A 480 17.77 18.09 -2.82
CA LYS A 480 17.71 19.52 -2.48
C LYS A 480 16.33 20.12 -2.53
N GLU A 481 15.45 19.55 -3.34
CA GLU A 481 14.13 20.14 -3.59
C GLU A 481 13.01 19.37 -2.89
N THR A 482 13.32 18.20 -2.24
CA THR A 482 12.34 17.30 -1.63
C THR A 482 12.88 16.70 -0.35
N ARG A 483 12.12 16.80 0.72
CA ARG A 483 12.39 16.09 1.97
C ARG A 483 11.74 14.73 1.94
N ILE A 484 12.56 13.69 1.81
CA ILE A 484 12.15 12.31 1.54
C ILE A 484 12.16 11.49 2.82
N HIS A 485 11.09 10.76 3.09
CA HIS A 485 10.96 9.89 4.25
C HIS A 485 10.68 8.45 3.83
N LEU A 486 11.57 7.53 4.15
CA LEU A 486 11.48 6.13 3.76
C LEU A 486 11.25 5.25 5.01
N LEU A 487 10.05 4.67 5.13
CA LEU A 487 9.67 3.70 6.18
C LEU A 487 9.71 2.29 5.58
N PRO A 488 10.80 1.51 5.73
CA PRO A 488 10.93 0.22 5.06
C PRO A 488 10.11 -0.89 5.71
N SER A 489 9.62 -0.72 6.93
CA SER A 489 8.88 -1.77 7.63
C SER A 489 7.90 -1.20 8.64
N MET A 490 6.64 -1.09 8.23
CA MET A 490 5.55 -0.69 9.12
C MET A 490 5.16 -1.82 10.07
N ASN A 491 5.23 -3.09 9.60
CA ASN A 491 4.99 -4.29 10.40
C ASN A 491 6.28 -5.13 10.60
N PRO A 492 7.21 -4.68 11.43
CA PRO A 492 8.45 -5.43 11.65
C PRO A 492 8.23 -6.77 12.36
N ASP A 493 7.16 -6.93 13.16
CA ASP A 493 6.82 -8.17 13.85
C ASP A 493 6.37 -9.24 12.86
N GLY A 494 5.46 -8.89 11.95
CA GLY A 494 4.99 -9.79 10.89
C GLY A 494 6.12 -10.18 9.93
N TYR A 495 6.96 -9.20 9.55
CA TYR A 495 8.12 -9.48 8.70
C TYR A 495 9.08 -10.50 9.33
N GLU A 496 9.43 -10.33 10.61
CA GLU A 496 10.32 -11.28 11.30
C GLU A 496 9.72 -12.69 11.40
N MET A 497 8.40 -12.83 11.44
CA MET A 497 7.73 -14.15 11.39
C MET A 497 7.90 -14.78 10.00
N ALA A 498 7.58 -14.05 8.93
CA ALA A 498 7.73 -14.52 7.54
C ALA A 498 9.21 -14.82 7.22
N PHE A 499 10.11 -13.91 7.55
CA PHE A 499 11.56 -14.07 7.33
C PHE A 499 12.14 -15.32 8.00
N LYS A 500 11.74 -15.66 9.22
CA LYS A 500 12.20 -16.88 9.91
C LYS A 500 11.73 -18.15 9.23
N LYS A 501 10.59 -18.12 8.57
CA LYS A 501 10.06 -19.26 7.82
C LYS A 501 10.79 -19.41 6.47
N GLY A 502 11.16 -18.31 5.85
CA GLY A 502 11.78 -18.24 4.53
C GLY A 502 10.78 -17.82 3.45
N SER A 503 11.28 -17.28 2.35
CA SER A 503 10.47 -16.74 1.27
C SER A 503 9.47 -17.76 0.73
N GLU A 504 9.95 -18.94 0.34
CA GLU A 504 9.13 -19.96 -0.31
C GLU A 504 8.18 -20.69 0.65
N LEU A 505 8.41 -20.57 1.97
CA LEU A 505 7.66 -21.33 2.98
C LEU A 505 6.74 -20.44 3.83
N ALA A 506 6.78 -19.12 3.66
CA ALA A 506 5.92 -18.19 4.38
C ALA A 506 4.44 -18.36 3.97
N GLY A 507 4.18 -18.72 2.73
CA GLY A 507 2.84 -18.80 2.16
C GLY A 507 2.15 -17.43 2.07
N TRP A 508 0.85 -17.44 1.80
CA TRP A 508 0.11 -16.21 1.51
C TRP A 508 -0.20 -15.33 2.73
N ALA A 509 -0.37 -15.94 3.92
CA ALA A 509 -0.90 -15.25 5.09
C ALA A 509 0.10 -15.03 6.23
N LEU A 510 1.16 -15.86 6.36
CA LEU A 510 2.08 -15.77 7.48
C LEU A 510 2.86 -14.46 7.47
N GLY A 511 2.63 -13.63 8.48
CA GLY A 511 3.27 -12.31 8.60
C GLY A 511 2.46 -11.16 8.00
N ARG A 512 1.30 -11.43 7.36
CA ARG A 512 0.42 -10.39 6.85
C ARG A 512 -0.06 -9.47 7.98
N TYR A 513 -0.66 -10.04 8.98
CA TYR A 513 -1.27 -9.31 10.09
C TYR A 513 -0.25 -8.79 11.09
N SER A 514 -0.62 -7.80 11.89
CA SER A 514 0.12 -7.41 13.09
C SER A 514 0.24 -8.60 14.06
N TYR A 515 1.10 -8.50 15.07
CA TYR A 515 1.20 -9.54 16.10
C TYR A 515 -0.13 -9.85 16.80
N GLN A 516 -1.04 -8.89 16.87
CA GLN A 516 -2.38 -9.03 17.44
C GLN A 516 -3.43 -9.60 16.46
N GLY A 517 -3.04 -9.94 15.23
CA GLY A 517 -3.95 -10.43 14.20
C GLY A 517 -4.75 -9.34 13.48
N ILE A 518 -4.31 -8.08 13.54
CA ILE A 518 -4.96 -6.95 12.89
C ILE A 518 -4.39 -6.78 11.48
N ASP A 519 -5.25 -6.73 10.47
CA ASP A 519 -4.89 -6.23 9.15
C ASP A 519 -4.79 -4.70 9.20
N MET A 520 -3.59 -4.17 9.02
CA MET A 520 -3.37 -2.74 9.22
C MET A 520 -3.90 -1.88 8.07
N ASN A 521 -4.15 -2.46 6.89
CA ASN A 521 -4.81 -1.73 5.81
C ASN A 521 -6.34 -1.69 5.95
N HIS A 522 -6.88 -2.29 7.00
CA HIS A 522 -8.27 -2.17 7.45
C HIS A 522 -8.38 -1.52 8.84
N ASN A 523 -7.32 -0.83 9.29
CA ASN A 523 -7.23 -0.40 10.68
C ASN A 523 -7.00 1.10 10.86
N PHE A 524 -7.00 1.89 9.80
CA PHE A 524 -7.12 3.35 9.89
C PHE A 524 -8.57 3.75 10.16
N ALA A 525 -8.80 4.99 10.61
CA ALA A 525 -10.17 5.48 10.81
C ALA A 525 -10.91 5.54 9.46
N ASP A 526 -12.12 4.98 9.41
CA ASP A 526 -12.98 5.04 8.23
C ASP A 526 -13.58 6.45 8.08
N LEU A 527 -12.84 7.31 7.42
CA LEU A 527 -13.23 8.70 7.20
C LEU A 527 -14.16 8.87 6.00
N ASN A 528 -14.21 7.90 5.08
CA ASN A 528 -15.18 7.87 3.98
C ASN A 528 -16.60 7.88 4.54
N LYS A 529 -16.88 6.98 5.50
CA LYS A 529 -18.19 6.94 6.18
C LYS A 529 -18.51 8.25 6.89
N VAL A 530 -17.55 8.83 7.60
CA VAL A 530 -17.74 10.12 8.28
C VAL A 530 -18.10 11.23 7.30
N MET A 531 -17.42 11.25 6.14
CA MET A 531 -17.68 12.20 5.07
C MET A 531 -19.08 12.02 4.48
N TRP A 532 -19.45 10.81 4.09
CA TRP A 532 -20.74 10.53 3.45
C TRP A 532 -21.91 10.73 4.41
N ASP A 533 -21.80 10.27 5.67
CA ASP A 533 -22.82 10.53 6.71
C ASP A 533 -23.06 12.05 6.90
N ALA A 534 -21.99 12.87 6.84
CA ALA A 534 -22.11 14.31 6.94
C ALA A 534 -22.81 14.94 5.72
N VAL A 535 -22.50 14.47 4.52
CA VAL A 535 -23.12 14.90 3.25
C VAL A 535 -24.62 14.57 3.27
N GLU A 536 -24.99 13.35 3.67
CA GLU A 536 -26.40 12.95 3.78
C GLU A 536 -27.17 13.80 4.80
N PHE A 537 -26.56 14.06 5.96
CA PHE A 537 -27.16 14.91 7.01
C PHE A 537 -27.38 16.34 6.52
N ASP A 538 -26.43 16.95 5.84
CA ASP A 538 -26.54 18.32 5.32
C ASP A 538 -27.55 18.41 4.17
N PHE A 539 -27.65 17.36 3.32
CA PHE A 539 -28.66 17.26 2.28
C PHE A 539 -30.09 17.23 2.89
N GLN A 540 -30.31 16.43 3.95
CA GLN A 540 -31.57 16.34 4.64
C GLN A 540 -31.98 17.65 5.32
N ASN A 541 -31.04 18.44 5.80
CA ASN A 541 -31.25 19.70 6.52
C ASN A 541 -31.19 20.96 5.65
N ASN A 542 -30.97 20.84 4.32
CA ASN A 542 -30.75 21.97 3.39
C ASN A 542 -29.62 22.94 3.83
N ASP A 543 -28.65 22.49 4.61
CA ASP A 543 -27.53 23.28 5.10
C ASP A 543 -26.24 22.97 4.31
N LYS A 544 -26.07 23.59 3.15
CA LYS A 544 -24.87 23.45 2.31
C LYS A 544 -23.63 24.14 2.89
N SER A 545 -23.71 24.77 4.06
CA SER A 545 -22.65 25.62 4.59
C SER A 545 -21.58 24.89 5.40
N LYS A 546 -21.76 23.58 5.69
CA LYS A 546 -20.90 22.81 6.60
C LYS A 546 -20.15 21.64 5.96
N LEU A 547 -20.27 21.44 4.65
CA LEU A 547 -19.49 20.41 3.97
C LEU A 547 -17.99 20.67 4.18
N ILE A 548 -17.41 19.94 5.13
CA ILE A 548 -15.99 19.90 5.39
C ILE A 548 -15.44 18.78 4.50
N ASN A 549 -14.87 19.14 3.37
CA ASN A 549 -14.28 18.19 2.42
C ASN A 549 -12.75 18.09 2.53
N HIS A 550 -12.19 18.46 3.67
CA HIS A 550 -10.77 18.38 3.96
C HIS A 550 -10.55 18.31 5.48
N TYR A 551 -9.48 17.62 5.89
CA TYR A 551 -9.14 17.41 7.31
C TYR A 551 -10.32 16.87 8.13
N ILE A 552 -10.96 15.81 7.60
CA ILE A 552 -12.06 15.14 8.29
C ILE A 552 -11.60 14.67 9.65
N PRO A 553 -12.30 15.05 10.74
CA PRO A 553 -11.84 14.72 12.08
C PRO A 553 -11.91 13.21 12.34
N ILE A 554 -10.90 12.69 13.04
CA ILE A 554 -10.89 11.30 13.48
C ILE A 554 -12.01 11.11 14.51
N PRO A 555 -12.91 10.13 14.34
CA PRO A 555 -14.01 9.90 15.26
C PRO A 555 -13.53 9.58 16.70
N GLU A 556 -14.29 10.03 17.70
CA GLU A 556 -13.96 9.84 19.12
C GLU A 556 -13.82 8.34 19.48
N TYR A 557 -14.69 7.47 18.94
CA TYR A 557 -14.61 6.03 19.16
C TYR A 557 -13.28 5.41 18.73
N TYR A 558 -12.63 5.98 17.70
CA TYR A 558 -11.34 5.50 17.19
C TYR A 558 -10.15 5.94 18.07
N THR A 559 -10.28 7.09 18.73
CA THR A 559 -9.24 7.67 19.61
C THR A 559 -9.34 7.19 21.05
N SER A 560 -10.42 6.50 21.43
CA SER A 560 -10.62 5.99 22.78
C SER A 560 -9.51 5.01 23.20
N GLU A 561 -9.29 4.86 24.51
CA GLU A 561 -8.31 3.91 25.06
C GLU A 561 -8.65 2.46 24.72
N ASP A 562 -9.94 2.14 24.61
CA ASP A 562 -10.46 0.81 24.29
C ASP A 562 -10.53 0.51 22.79
N ALA A 563 -10.20 1.46 21.92
CA ALA A 563 -10.25 1.26 20.49
C ALA A 563 -9.24 0.20 20.03
N PHE A 564 -9.73 -0.77 19.25
CA PHE A 564 -8.90 -1.85 18.72
C PHE A 564 -8.07 -1.36 17.50
N VAL A 565 -7.06 -0.56 17.80
CA VAL A 565 -6.15 0.04 16.82
C VAL A 565 -4.72 -0.41 17.13
N ALA A 566 -4.03 -0.96 16.12
CA ALA A 566 -2.66 -1.40 16.25
C ALA A 566 -1.73 -0.24 16.66
N LEU A 567 -0.72 -0.53 17.47
CA LEU A 567 0.27 0.47 17.88
C LEU A 567 1.00 1.05 16.66
N GLU A 568 1.23 0.22 15.66
CA GLU A 568 1.84 0.55 14.39
C GLU A 568 0.98 1.55 13.61
N THR A 569 -0.33 1.31 13.51
CA THR A 569 -1.28 2.22 12.87
C THR A 569 -1.36 3.56 13.59
N ARG A 570 -1.46 3.54 14.94
CA ARG A 570 -1.44 4.78 15.75
C ARG A 570 -0.16 5.59 15.54
N ALA A 571 0.98 4.93 15.44
CA ALA A 571 2.26 5.58 15.22
C ALA A 571 2.34 6.23 13.83
N VAL A 572 1.82 5.59 12.80
CA VAL A 572 1.76 6.15 11.43
C VAL A 572 0.79 7.33 11.38
N ILE A 573 -0.39 7.24 12.00
CA ILE A 573 -1.33 8.37 12.09
C ILE A 573 -0.67 9.57 12.79
N ASN A 574 -0.02 9.35 13.93
CA ASN A 574 0.71 10.41 14.62
C ASN A 574 1.84 11.01 13.76
N TRP A 575 2.51 10.20 12.98
CA TRP A 575 3.54 10.63 12.05
C TRP A 575 2.97 11.54 10.95
N MET A 576 1.83 11.15 10.34
CA MET A 576 1.11 11.95 9.35
C MET A 576 0.60 13.29 9.89
N GLN A 577 0.22 13.34 11.17
CA GLN A 577 -0.25 14.57 11.81
C GLN A 577 0.89 15.54 12.17
N ASN A 578 2.12 15.04 12.33
CA ASN A 578 3.27 15.86 12.71
C ASN A 578 4.14 16.31 11.53
N ILE A 579 4.07 15.63 10.39
CA ILE A 579 4.80 15.98 9.18
C ILE A 579 3.78 16.22 8.05
N PRO A 580 3.84 17.37 7.39
CA PRO A 580 2.86 17.76 6.37
C PRO A 580 3.16 17.12 5.02
N PHE A 581 3.01 15.81 4.92
CA PHE A 581 3.24 15.07 3.67
C PHE A 581 2.34 15.58 2.55
N VAL A 582 2.92 15.66 1.37
CA VAL A 582 2.27 16.13 0.13
C VAL A 582 1.93 14.96 -0.80
N LEU A 583 2.87 14.00 -0.92
CA LEU A 583 2.73 12.83 -1.78
C LEU A 583 3.30 11.61 -1.07
N SER A 584 2.64 10.48 -1.26
CA SER A 584 3.02 9.19 -0.66
C SER A 584 2.74 8.03 -1.61
N ALA A 585 3.40 6.90 -1.38
CA ALA A 585 2.92 5.60 -1.86
C ALA A 585 3.16 4.51 -0.83
N ASN A 586 2.21 3.57 -0.77
CA ASN A 586 2.23 2.38 0.06
C ASN A 586 2.64 1.19 -0.80
N LEU A 587 3.75 0.54 -0.46
CA LEU A 587 4.35 -0.54 -1.25
C LEU A 587 3.92 -1.89 -0.69
N HIS A 588 3.12 -2.60 -1.47
CA HIS A 588 2.56 -3.92 -1.23
C HIS A 588 3.13 -4.98 -2.18
N GLY A 589 2.57 -6.18 -2.15
CA GLY A 589 2.92 -7.25 -3.06
C GLY A 589 1.88 -8.38 -3.06
N GLY A 590 1.85 -9.12 -4.15
CA GLY A 590 0.89 -10.19 -4.42
C GLY A 590 0.16 -9.97 -5.73
N GLU A 591 0.32 -8.81 -6.37
CA GLU A 591 -0.23 -8.50 -7.70
C GLU A 591 0.70 -7.50 -8.42
N LEU A 592 0.35 -7.13 -9.64
CA LEU A 592 1.03 -6.14 -10.47
C LEU A 592 0.03 -5.07 -10.92
N VAL A 593 -0.25 -4.13 -10.01
CA VAL A 593 -1.22 -3.04 -10.24
C VAL A 593 -0.93 -1.86 -9.32
N VAL A 594 -1.32 -0.66 -9.73
CA VAL A 594 -1.34 0.52 -8.86
C VAL A 594 -2.79 0.90 -8.60
N THR A 595 -3.18 0.92 -7.32
CA THR A 595 -4.51 1.35 -6.91
C THR A 595 -4.51 2.78 -6.39
N TYR A 596 -5.62 3.47 -6.60
CA TYR A 596 -5.80 4.85 -6.18
C TYR A 596 -7.18 5.07 -5.55
N PRO A 597 -7.32 6.05 -4.62
CA PRO A 597 -8.54 6.29 -3.86
C PRO A 597 -9.78 6.61 -4.71
N PHE A 598 -10.99 6.36 -4.15
CA PHE A 598 -11.16 5.77 -2.83
C PHE A 598 -11.05 4.25 -2.91
N ASP A 599 -10.63 3.65 -1.79
CA ASP A 599 -10.52 2.19 -1.64
C ASP A 599 -11.84 1.56 -1.14
N ARG A 600 -12.81 2.38 -0.72
CA ARG A 600 -14.09 1.95 -0.18
C ARG A 600 -15.26 2.42 -1.04
N THR A 601 -16.24 1.54 -1.30
CA THR A 601 -17.54 1.89 -1.87
C THR A 601 -18.48 2.46 -0.79
N GLU A 602 -19.38 3.36 -1.19
CA GLU A 602 -20.33 4.00 -0.25
C GLU A 602 -21.33 2.99 0.32
N ASP A 603 -21.92 2.17 -0.53
CA ASP A 603 -23.01 1.23 -0.23
C ASP A 603 -22.55 -0.23 -0.07
N TRP A 604 -21.21 -0.48 0.07
CA TRP A 604 -20.62 -1.82 0.11
C TRP A 604 -20.84 -2.65 -1.18
N ALA A 605 -21.19 -2.00 -2.28
CA ALA A 605 -21.21 -2.69 -3.57
C ALA A 605 -19.84 -3.31 -3.86
N PRO A 606 -19.78 -4.59 -4.25
CA PRO A 606 -18.53 -5.17 -4.65
C PRO A 606 -18.08 -4.57 -5.99
N ARG A 607 -16.84 -4.06 -6.04
CA ARG A 607 -16.20 -3.61 -7.28
C ARG A 607 -16.93 -2.49 -8.03
N ASP A 608 -17.11 -1.37 -7.39
CA ASP A 608 -17.65 -0.16 -8.01
C ASP A 608 -16.64 1.00 -7.95
N ASP A 609 -16.52 1.75 -9.04
CA ASP A 609 -15.65 2.93 -9.10
C ASP A 609 -16.14 3.99 -8.11
N THR A 610 -15.30 4.35 -7.16
CA THR A 610 -15.58 5.42 -6.19
C THR A 610 -14.55 6.53 -6.34
N PRO A 611 -14.76 7.49 -7.28
CA PRO A 611 -13.78 8.51 -7.60
C PRO A 611 -13.67 9.58 -6.52
N THR A 612 -12.45 10.04 -6.25
CA THR A 612 -12.20 11.25 -5.47
C THR A 612 -12.44 12.52 -6.30
N PRO A 613 -12.59 13.70 -5.69
CA PRO A 613 -12.57 14.97 -6.41
C PRO A 613 -11.32 15.18 -7.27
N ASP A 614 -10.19 14.61 -6.90
CA ASP A 614 -8.91 14.66 -7.62
C ASP A 614 -8.63 13.41 -8.49
N ASN A 615 -9.66 12.67 -8.88
CA ASN A 615 -9.54 11.39 -9.59
C ASN A 615 -8.63 11.45 -10.83
N SER A 616 -8.68 12.52 -11.60
CA SER A 616 -7.83 12.69 -12.79
C SER A 616 -6.34 12.76 -12.43
N PHE A 617 -6.00 13.37 -11.30
CA PHE A 617 -4.63 13.45 -10.81
C PHE A 617 -4.16 12.13 -10.20
N PHE A 618 -4.99 11.44 -9.45
CA PHE A 618 -4.69 10.10 -8.93
C PHE A 618 -4.44 9.09 -10.06
N ARG A 619 -5.25 9.11 -11.11
CA ARG A 619 -5.02 8.29 -12.31
C ARG A 619 -3.69 8.61 -12.99
N TRP A 620 -3.30 9.88 -13.01
CA TRP A 620 -1.98 10.28 -13.48
C TRP A 620 -0.86 9.69 -12.63
N LEU A 621 -0.93 9.81 -11.31
CA LEU A 621 0.04 9.25 -10.37
C LEU A 621 0.21 7.74 -10.55
N ALA A 622 -0.90 7.01 -10.58
CA ALA A 622 -0.90 5.57 -10.81
C ALA A 622 -0.28 5.22 -12.18
N THR A 623 -0.64 5.97 -13.24
CA THR A 623 -0.10 5.76 -14.59
C THR A 623 1.40 6.00 -14.65
N VAL A 624 1.91 7.04 -13.99
CA VAL A 624 3.35 7.34 -13.96
C VAL A 624 4.15 6.16 -13.41
N TYR A 625 3.71 5.58 -12.30
CA TYR A 625 4.38 4.42 -11.73
C TYR A 625 4.25 3.20 -12.65
N ALA A 626 3.04 2.83 -13.04
CA ALA A 626 2.77 1.61 -13.78
C ALA A 626 3.41 1.60 -15.19
N SER A 627 3.43 2.76 -15.88
CA SER A 627 4.00 2.84 -17.24
C SER A 627 5.52 2.83 -17.28
N THR A 628 6.19 3.18 -16.20
CA THR A 628 7.65 3.18 -16.08
C THR A 628 8.19 1.90 -15.42
N ASN A 629 7.33 1.11 -14.77
CA ASN A 629 7.67 -0.20 -14.25
C ASN A 629 7.86 -1.20 -15.40
N GLN A 630 9.03 -1.85 -15.46
CA GLN A 630 9.39 -2.69 -16.60
C GLN A 630 8.52 -3.95 -16.75
N VAL A 631 7.96 -4.47 -15.66
CA VAL A 631 7.05 -5.62 -15.68
C VAL A 631 5.63 -5.20 -16.00
N MET A 632 5.10 -4.18 -15.31
CA MET A 632 3.74 -3.69 -15.56
C MET A 632 3.57 -3.20 -17.00
N SER A 633 4.55 -2.48 -17.54
CA SER A 633 4.53 -1.96 -18.91
C SER A 633 4.74 -3.02 -20.00
N ASN A 634 5.14 -4.25 -19.65
CA ASN A 634 5.37 -5.32 -20.60
C ASN A 634 4.04 -5.90 -21.12
N PRO A 635 3.69 -5.74 -22.41
CA PRO A 635 2.45 -6.24 -22.96
C PRO A 635 2.35 -7.78 -23.01
N ASP A 636 3.51 -8.47 -22.99
CA ASP A 636 3.58 -9.92 -23.07
C ASP A 636 3.55 -10.62 -21.71
N ARG A 637 3.45 -9.85 -20.60
CA ARG A 637 3.31 -10.43 -19.28
C ARG A 637 1.95 -11.14 -19.14
N ARG A 638 1.90 -12.17 -18.35
CA ARG A 638 0.63 -12.79 -17.97
C ARG A 638 0.07 -12.19 -16.67
N PRO A 639 -1.23 -12.34 -16.40
CA PRO A 639 -1.80 -12.04 -15.08
C PRO A 639 -1.12 -12.84 -13.97
N CYS A 640 -0.99 -12.28 -12.81
CA CYS A 640 -0.42 -12.95 -11.64
C CYS A 640 -1.31 -14.10 -11.17
N HIS A 641 -2.54 -13.80 -10.81
CA HIS A 641 -3.46 -14.75 -10.20
C HIS A 641 -4.73 -14.92 -11.03
N ASN A 642 -5.82 -14.30 -10.64
CA ASN A 642 -7.13 -14.42 -11.27
C ASN A 642 -7.52 -13.19 -12.09
N GLU A 643 -6.91 -12.04 -11.87
CA GLU A 643 -7.27 -10.80 -12.56
C GLU A 643 -6.22 -10.37 -13.61
N ASN A 644 -6.70 -9.75 -14.67
CA ASN A 644 -5.83 -9.22 -15.71
C ASN A 644 -5.87 -7.69 -15.72
N PHE A 645 -5.05 -7.07 -14.90
CA PHE A 645 -4.93 -5.61 -14.80
C PHE A 645 -4.32 -4.94 -16.04
N GLN A 646 -3.70 -5.67 -16.95
CA GLN A 646 -3.27 -5.10 -18.24
C GLN A 646 -4.44 -4.48 -19.03
N ARG A 647 -5.65 -4.99 -18.84
CA ARG A 647 -6.87 -4.42 -19.45
C ARG A 647 -7.14 -2.98 -18.99
N TYR A 648 -6.62 -2.60 -17.84
CA TYR A 648 -6.76 -1.29 -17.22
C TYR A 648 -5.44 -0.52 -17.19
N ASN A 649 -4.46 -0.89 -18.04
CA ASN A 649 -3.09 -0.34 -18.05
C ASN A 649 -2.38 -0.48 -16.69
N ASN A 650 -2.70 -1.54 -15.94
CA ASN A 650 -2.17 -1.83 -14.60
C ASN A 650 -2.45 -0.75 -13.55
N ILE A 651 -3.54 -0.02 -13.70
CA ILE A 651 -4.07 0.91 -12.70
C ILE A 651 -5.54 0.63 -12.48
N ILE A 652 -6.04 0.81 -11.25
CA ILE A 652 -7.45 0.62 -10.92
C ILE A 652 -7.84 1.50 -9.73
N ASN A 653 -9.09 1.98 -9.70
CA ASN A 653 -9.66 2.52 -8.48
C ASN A 653 -9.76 1.42 -7.42
N GLY A 654 -9.33 1.69 -6.19
CA GLY A 654 -9.23 0.66 -5.16
C GLY A 654 -10.56 -0.02 -4.87
N ALA A 655 -11.64 0.74 -4.77
CA ALA A 655 -12.98 0.22 -4.55
C ALA A 655 -13.48 -0.67 -5.70
N ASN A 656 -13.03 -0.42 -6.94
CA ASN A 656 -13.36 -1.25 -8.10
C ASN A 656 -12.57 -2.58 -8.13
N TRP A 657 -11.46 -2.69 -7.42
CA TRP A 657 -10.79 -3.98 -7.24
C TRP A 657 -11.44 -4.78 -6.11
N HIS A 658 -11.40 -4.27 -4.91
CA HIS A 658 -12.13 -4.78 -3.74
C HIS A 658 -12.27 -3.67 -2.70
N THR A 659 -13.45 -3.56 -2.11
CA THR A 659 -13.70 -2.51 -1.14
C THR A 659 -12.90 -2.73 0.15
N VAL A 660 -12.14 -1.71 0.56
CA VAL A 660 -11.27 -1.71 1.76
C VAL A 660 -11.70 -0.58 2.69
N GLN A 661 -12.30 -0.94 3.81
CA GLN A 661 -12.64 0.02 4.86
C GLN A 661 -11.40 0.35 5.69
N GLY A 662 -11.16 1.63 5.93
CA GLY A 662 -10.07 2.07 6.81
C GLY A 662 -8.69 1.85 6.20
N SER A 663 -8.53 2.09 4.90
CA SER A 663 -7.25 2.07 4.19
C SER A 663 -6.37 3.26 4.57
N MET A 664 -5.06 3.12 4.37
CA MET A 664 -4.12 4.23 4.55
C MET A 664 -4.29 5.30 3.48
N ASN A 665 -4.61 4.93 2.24
CA ASN A 665 -4.80 5.86 1.13
C ASN A 665 -5.94 6.85 1.41
N ASP A 666 -7.12 6.32 1.73
CA ASP A 666 -8.30 7.13 2.01
C ASP A 666 -8.10 8.01 3.23
N PHE A 667 -7.49 7.46 4.30
CA PHE A 667 -7.15 8.23 5.51
C PHE A 667 -6.19 9.39 5.19
N SER A 668 -5.13 9.13 4.40
CA SER A 668 -4.15 10.15 4.01
C SER A 668 -4.80 11.32 3.28
N TYR A 669 -5.66 11.02 2.31
CA TYR A 669 -6.34 12.01 1.49
C TYR A 669 -7.40 12.79 2.28
N LEU A 670 -8.18 12.13 3.14
CA LEU A 670 -9.30 12.75 3.85
C LEU A 670 -8.87 13.50 5.12
N HIS A 671 -7.79 13.10 5.80
CA HIS A 671 -7.36 13.71 7.06
C HIS A 671 -6.16 14.65 6.93
N THR A 672 -5.41 14.57 5.84
CA THR A 672 -4.16 15.34 5.63
C THR A 672 -4.14 16.03 4.28
N ASN A 673 -3.03 16.70 3.93
CA ASN A 673 -2.81 17.21 2.56
C ASN A 673 -2.27 16.14 1.59
N CYS A 674 -2.03 14.90 2.06
CA CYS A 674 -1.23 13.92 1.36
C CYS A 674 -2.04 13.14 0.32
N PHE A 675 -1.55 13.12 -0.91
CA PHE A 675 -2.01 12.21 -1.95
C PHE A 675 -1.28 10.87 -1.79
N ASP A 676 -2.01 9.77 -1.69
CA ASP A 676 -1.46 8.44 -1.42
C ASP A 676 -2.03 7.39 -2.40
N VAL A 677 -1.19 6.48 -2.88
CA VAL A 677 -1.60 5.36 -3.73
C VAL A 677 -1.00 4.06 -3.21
N THR A 678 -1.60 2.92 -3.51
CA THR A 678 -1.00 1.61 -3.23
C THR A 678 -0.38 1.02 -4.48
N VAL A 679 0.84 0.51 -4.37
CA VAL A 679 1.57 -0.17 -5.44
C VAL A 679 1.76 -1.64 -5.07
N GLU A 680 1.12 -2.52 -5.81
CA GLU A 680 1.35 -3.96 -5.78
C GLU A 680 2.50 -4.31 -6.71
N LEU A 681 3.66 -4.61 -6.13
CA LEU A 681 4.96 -4.59 -6.81
C LEU A 681 5.28 -5.84 -7.62
N SER A 682 4.75 -6.98 -7.21
CA SER A 682 5.09 -8.30 -7.80
C SER A 682 4.03 -9.34 -7.50
N CYS A 683 3.93 -10.36 -8.37
CA CYS A 683 3.03 -11.50 -8.15
C CYS A 683 3.37 -12.26 -6.87
N ASP A 684 4.65 -12.35 -6.54
CA ASP A 684 5.16 -13.01 -5.35
C ASP A 684 5.27 -12.00 -4.20
N LYS A 685 4.62 -12.28 -3.08
CA LYS A 685 4.66 -11.43 -1.88
C LYS A 685 6.05 -11.38 -1.25
N PHE A 686 6.78 -12.48 -1.31
CA PHE A 686 8.10 -12.61 -0.71
C PHE A 686 9.07 -13.28 -1.71
N PRO A 687 9.50 -12.56 -2.78
CA PRO A 687 10.35 -13.12 -3.80
C PRO A 687 11.66 -13.64 -3.23
N HIS A 688 12.20 -14.71 -3.81
CA HIS A 688 13.51 -15.24 -3.42
C HIS A 688 14.61 -14.19 -3.60
N ALA A 689 15.61 -14.17 -2.73
CA ALA A 689 16.69 -13.17 -2.76
C ALA A 689 17.43 -13.08 -4.12
N SER A 690 17.44 -14.16 -4.91
CA SER A 690 18.03 -14.13 -6.27
C SER A 690 17.25 -13.30 -7.28
N GLU A 691 16.03 -12.90 -6.96
CA GLU A 691 15.16 -12.08 -7.81
C GLU A 691 15.30 -10.59 -7.51
N LEU A 692 15.74 -10.23 -6.32
CA LEU A 692 15.87 -8.83 -5.89
C LEU A 692 16.66 -7.92 -6.85
N PRO A 693 17.77 -8.37 -7.49
CA PRO A 693 18.46 -7.53 -8.48
C PRO A 693 17.59 -7.18 -9.69
N ILE A 694 16.77 -8.13 -10.16
CA ILE A 694 15.86 -7.92 -11.29
C ILE A 694 14.70 -7.02 -10.85
N GLU A 695 14.14 -7.26 -9.68
CA GLU A 695 13.05 -6.45 -9.13
C GLU A 695 13.49 -5.01 -8.84
N TRP A 696 14.73 -4.79 -8.45
CA TRP A 696 15.29 -3.45 -8.36
C TRP A 696 15.30 -2.74 -9.72
N GLU A 697 15.82 -3.37 -10.75
CA GLU A 697 15.83 -2.79 -12.10
C GLU A 697 14.42 -2.55 -12.65
N ASN A 698 13.46 -3.43 -12.34
CA ASN A 698 12.07 -3.27 -12.74
C ASN A 698 11.41 -2.03 -12.12
N ASN A 699 11.78 -1.67 -10.88
CA ASN A 699 11.09 -0.66 -10.07
C ASN A 699 11.88 0.65 -9.88
N LYS A 700 13.21 0.63 -10.06
CA LYS A 700 14.10 1.77 -9.76
C LYS A 700 13.61 3.09 -10.39
N GLU A 701 13.33 3.07 -11.70
CA GLU A 701 12.88 4.27 -12.40
C GLU A 701 11.49 4.71 -11.92
N SER A 702 10.58 3.78 -11.71
CA SER A 702 9.22 4.08 -11.22
C SER A 702 9.24 4.74 -9.84
N LEU A 703 10.09 4.25 -8.93
CA LEU A 703 10.26 4.84 -7.60
C LEU A 703 10.77 6.29 -7.67
N LEU A 704 11.71 6.58 -8.58
CA LEU A 704 12.28 7.92 -8.73
C LEU A 704 11.28 8.88 -9.39
N ILE A 705 10.71 8.49 -10.52
CA ILE A 705 9.82 9.38 -11.28
C ILE A 705 8.50 9.64 -10.55
N TYR A 706 8.01 8.68 -9.76
CA TYR A 706 6.83 8.90 -8.92
C TYR A 706 7.12 9.94 -7.83
N MET A 707 8.27 9.86 -7.19
CA MET A 707 8.71 10.82 -6.17
C MET A 707 8.80 12.24 -6.73
N GLU A 708 9.30 12.38 -7.96
CA GLU A 708 9.39 13.68 -8.66
C GLU A 708 8.01 14.32 -8.90
N GLN A 709 6.90 13.56 -8.86
CA GLN A 709 5.54 14.11 -9.03
C GLN A 709 5.12 15.03 -7.88
N VAL A 710 5.81 15.02 -6.74
CA VAL A 710 5.56 15.95 -5.63
C VAL A 710 5.70 17.42 -6.05
N HIS A 711 6.40 17.69 -7.16
CA HIS A 711 6.59 19.02 -7.71
C HIS A 711 5.57 19.40 -8.79
N ARG A 712 4.60 18.54 -9.10
CA ARG A 712 3.58 18.81 -10.12
C ARG A 712 2.42 19.59 -9.54
N GLY A 713 2.10 20.76 -10.11
CA GLY A 713 0.96 21.60 -9.70
C GLY A 713 1.35 22.98 -9.19
N LEU A 714 0.74 23.40 -8.11
CA LEU A 714 0.94 24.70 -7.47
C LEU A 714 1.73 24.57 -6.18
N LYS A 715 2.66 25.49 -5.95
CA LYS A 715 3.21 25.75 -4.63
C LYS A 715 3.22 27.26 -4.36
N GLY A 716 3.25 27.65 -3.11
CA GLY A 716 3.34 29.06 -2.76
C GLY A 716 3.39 29.29 -1.27
N VAL A 717 3.43 30.55 -0.88
CA VAL A 717 3.42 30.96 0.52
C VAL A 717 2.28 31.94 0.76
N ILE A 718 1.51 31.67 1.81
CA ILE A 718 0.41 32.51 2.26
C ILE A 718 0.93 33.38 3.39
N ARG A 719 0.91 34.72 3.21
CA ARG A 719 1.50 35.68 4.13
C ARG A 719 0.49 36.71 4.63
N ASP A 720 0.69 37.17 5.83
CA ASP A 720 0.05 38.37 6.33
C ASP A 720 0.61 39.60 5.58
N LYS A 721 -0.28 40.38 4.95
CA LYS A 721 0.10 41.52 4.10
C LYS A 721 0.85 42.63 4.84
N ASP A 722 0.58 42.79 6.15
CA ASP A 722 1.14 43.89 6.95
C ASP A 722 2.47 43.47 7.62
N THR A 723 2.69 42.19 7.90
CA THR A 723 3.87 41.67 8.64
C THR A 723 4.77 40.76 7.80
N GLU A 724 4.34 40.36 6.62
CA GLU A 724 4.98 39.33 5.75
C GLU A 724 5.22 37.96 6.43
N ALA A 725 4.66 37.74 7.62
CA ALA A 725 4.74 36.46 8.30
C ALA A 725 3.84 35.43 7.62
N GLY A 726 4.29 34.16 7.61
CA GLY A 726 3.50 33.05 7.13
C GLY A 726 2.20 32.88 7.93
N ILE A 727 1.17 32.41 7.27
CA ILE A 727 -0.14 32.10 7.87
C ILE A 727 -0.35 30.61 7.84
N ALA A 728 -0.31 29.96 9.00
CA ALA A 728 -0.63 28.54 9.16
C ALA A 728 -2.13 28.29 9.01
N ASP A 729 -2.48 27.05 8.66
CA ASP A 729 -3.86 26.56 8.57
C ASP A 729 -4.79 27.38 7.64
N ALA A 730 -4.22 28.14 6.72
CA ALA A 730 -5.01 28.78 5.68
C ALA A 730 -5.54 27.71 4.73
N ILE A 731 -6.82 27.80 4.38
CA ILE A 731 -7.53 26.87 3.51
C ILE A 731 -7.33 27.31 2.07
N ILE A 732 -6.80 26.45 1.23
CA ILE A 732 -6.60 26.61 -0.20
C ILE A 732 -7.67 25.82 -0.93
N LYS A 733 -8.60 26.52 -1.56
CA LYS A 733 -9.66 25.96 -2.40
C LYS A 733 -9.32 26.20 -3.86
N VAL A 734 -9.42 25.17 -4.67
CA VAL A 734 -9.42 25.23 -6.13
C VAL A 734 -10.87 25.09 -6.61
N ASP A 735 -11.35 26.01 -7.44
CA ASP A 735 -12.70 25.92 -7.96
C ASP A 735 -12.86 24.68 -8.85
N ASP A 736 -14.02 24.07 -8.83
CA ASP A 736 -14.39 22.81 -9.50
C ASP A 736 -13.70 21.54 -8.94
N ILE A 737 -12.89 21.66 -7.88
CA ILE A 737 -12.32 20.50 -7.18
C ILE A 737 -12.71 20.55 -5.71
N ASP A 738 -13.61 19.69 -5.30
CA ASP A 738 -14.16 19.71 -3.94
C ASP A 738 -13.29 18.94 -2.93
N HIS A 739 -12.01 19.28 -2.94
CA HIS A 739 -11.01 18.86 -1.97
C HIS A 739 -10.07 20.02 -1.66
N HIS A 740 -10.03 20.45 -0.41
CA HIS A 740 -9.23 21.57 0.04
C HIS A 740 -7.99 21.08 0.78
N ILE A 741 -6.90 21.84 0.67
CA ILE A 741 -5.68 21.63 1.45
C ILE A 741 -5.44 22.80 2.39
N ARG A 742 -4.46 22.67 3.29
CA ARG A 742 -4.07 23.72 4.24
C ARG A 742 -2.60 24.09 4.09
N SER A 743 -2.30 25.35 4.37
CA SER A 743 -0.91 25.78 4.53
C SER A 743 -0.30 25.25 5.82
N VAL A 744 1.02 24.98 5.79
CA VAL A 744 1.79 24.56 6.96
C VAL A 744 2.21 25.75 7.83
N VAL A 745 3.00 25.49 8.87
CA VAL A 745 3.33 26.48 9.93
C VAL A 745 3.91 27.78 9.40
N ASP A 746 4.78 27.72 8.40
CA ASP A 746 5.45 28.89 7.79
C ASP A 746 4.66 29.50 6.64
N GLY A 747 3.44 29.01 6.42
CA GLY A 747 2.47 29.51 5.43
C GLY A 747 2.64 28.96 4.03
N ASP A 748 3.59 28.08 3.80
CA ASP A 748 3.77 27.39 2.53
C ASP A 748 2.74 26.27 2.32
N TYR A 749 2.52 25.93 1.05
CA TYR A 749 1.56 24.92 0.64
C TYR A 749 1.93 24.33 -0.72
N TRP A 750 1.46 23.11 -0.95
CA TRP A 750 1.56 22.37 -2.22
C TRP A 750 0.19 21.84 -2.59
N ARG A 751 -0.30 22.18 -3.77
CA ARG A 751 -1.55 21.66 -4.33
C ARG A 751 -1.22 20.92 -5.62
N LEU A 752 -1.24 19.61 -5.55
CA LEU A 752 -0.96 18.76 -6.69
C LEU A 752 -2.09 18.88 -7.71
N LEU A 753 -1.76 19.17 -8.97
CA LEU A 753 -2.69 19.43 -10.06
C LEU A 753 -2.07 19.07 -11.40
N ASN A 754 -2.90 18.64 -12.34
CA ASN A 754 -2.51 18.52 -13.74
C ASN A 754 -2.33 19.91 -14.39
N PRO A 755 -1.63 20.03 -15.56
CA PRO A 755 -1.58 21.27 -16.30
C PRO A 755 -2.99 21.82 -16.59
N GLY A 756 -3.18 23.12 -16.34
CA GLY A 756 -4.49 23.76 -16.48
C GLY A 756 -4.51 25.19 -15.91
N GLU A 757 -5.63 25.86 -16.05
CA GLU A 757 -5.90 27.16 -15.43
C GLU A 757 -6.90 26.98 -14.29
N TYR A 758 -6.53 27.44 -13.09
CA TYR A 758 -7.30 27.21 -11.87
C TYR A 758 -7.59 28.52 -11.16
N GLU A 759 -8.85 28.75 -10.81
CA GLU A 759 -9.21 29.80 -9.88
C GLU A 759 -8.98 29.31 -8.45
N VAL A 760 -8.03 29.94 -7.75
CA VAL A 760 -7.60 29.54 -6.41
C VAL A 760 -8.03 30.58 -5.40
N THR A 761 -8.84 30.17 -4.43
CA THR A 761 -9.28 31.00 -3.30
C THR A 761 -8.61 30.55 -2.02
N VAL A 762 -7.93 31.50 -1.35
CA VAL A 762 -7.31 31.27 -0.05
C VAL A 762 -8.07 32.03 1.04
N SER A 763 -8.39 31.33 2.12
CA SER A 763 -9.05 31.88 3.31
C SER A 763 -8.36 31.45 4.60
N ALA A 764 -8.32 32.33 5.59
CA ALA A 764 -7.78 32.03 6.92
C ALA A 764 -8.58 32.76 7.99
N GLU A 765 -8.61 32.20 9.21
CA GLU A 765 -9.32 32.83 10.32
C GLU A 765 -8.75 34.21 10.65
N GLY A 766 -9.60 35.21 10.74
CA GLY A 766 -9.18 36.58 10.99
C GLY A 766 -8.75 37.38 9.76
N TYR A 767 -8.72 36.79 8.59
CA TYR A 767 -8.32 37.41 7.33
C TYR A 767 -9.50 37.53 6.35
N ASN A 768 -9.39 38.44 5.40
CA ASN A 768 -10.28 38.48 4.26
C ASN A 768 -9.78 37.48 3.21
N PRO A 769 -10.65 36.70 2.59
CA PRO A 769 -10.24 35.73 1.56
C PRO A 769 -9.68 36.47 0.33
N SER A 770 -8.81 35.78 -0.42
CA SER A 770 -8.19 36.27 -1.63
C SER A 770 -8.29 35.21 -2.73
N THR A 771 -8.76 35.61 -3.90
CA THR A 771 -8.91 34.75 -5.08
C THR A 771 -8.02 35.24 -6.21
N ARG A 772 -7.41 34.32 -6.93
CA ARG A 772 -6.65 34.62 -8.15
C ARG A 772 -6.58 33.40 -9.08
N MET A 773 -6.42 33.66 -10.39
CA MET A 773 -6.09 32.62 -11.36
C MET A 773 -4.62 32.23 -11.25
N CYS A 774 -4.37 30.91 -11.13
CA CYS A 774 -3.05 30.30 -11.18
C CYS A 774 -3.02 29.33 -12.35
N ARG A 775 -1.97 29.37 -13.16
CA ARG A 775 -1.86 28.55 -14.36
C ARG A 775 -0.74 27.54 -14.21
N VAL A 776 -1.08 26.28 -14.10
CA VAL A 776 -0.11 25.16 -14.12
C VAL A 776 0.31 24.92 -15.57
N MET A 777 1.56 25.27 -15.89
CA MET A 777 2.08 25.20 -17.25
C MET A 777 3.06 24.04 -17.46
N TYR A 778 3.71 23.60 -16.41
CA TYR A 778 4.81 22.65 -16.48
C TYR A 778 4.47 21.34 -15.78
N GLU A 779 4.93 20.23 -16.34
CA GLU A 779 4.72 18.92 -15.78
C GLU A 779 5.75 18.52 -14.71
N HIS A 780 6.93 19.16 -14.74
CA HIS A 780 8.06 18.80 -13.88
C HIS A 780 8.50 19.91 -12.91
N TYR A 781 7.83 21.04 -12.95
CA TYR A 781 8.14 22.19 -12.09
C TYR A 781 6.86 22.79 -11.54
N PRO A 782 6.80 23.07 -10.25
CA PRO A 782 5.62 23.67 -9.65
C PRO A 782 5.45 25.11 -10.11
N THR A 783 4.21 25.50 -10.33
CA THR A 783 3.87 26.91 -10.56
C THR A 783 3.78 27.64 -9.22
N ILE A 784 4.48 28.76 -9.09
CA ILE A 784 4.44 29.57 -7.87
C ILE A 784 3.16 30.43 -7.85
N CYS A 785 2.37 30.27 -6.79
CA CYS A 785 1.12 31.01 -6.60
C CYS A 785 0.99 31.54 -5.15
N ASP A 786 1.68 32.65 -4.85
CA ASP A 786 1.71 33.27 -3.52
C ASP A 786 0.48 34.12 -3.22
N PHE A 787 0.09 34.19 -1.95
CA PHE A 787 -1.02 35.00 -1.48
C PHE A 787 -0.60 35.90 -0.31
N ARG A 788 -1.13 37.15 -0.30
CA ARG A 788 -1.00 38.08 0.81
C ARG A 788 -2.37 38.45 1.32
N LEU A 789 -2.72 37.97 2.50
CA LEU A 789 -4.03 38.17 3.10
C LEU A 789 -4.06 39.41 3.99
N THR A 790 -5.17 40.15 3.94
CA THR A 790 -5.38 41.32 4.77
C THR A 790 -6.24 40.96 6.00
N LYS A 791 -5.80 41.36 7.19
CA LYS A 791 -6.58 41.13 8.41
C LYS A 791 -7.93 41.80 8.36
N THR A 792 -8.96 41.14 8.80
CA THR A 792 -10.27 41.73 8.99
C THR A 792 -10.22 42.87 10.04
N PRO A 793 -11.11 43.88 9.96
CA PRO A 793 -11.20 44.89 10.98
C PRO A 793 -11.40 44.35 12.42
N LYS A 794 -12.08 43.22 12.52
CA LYS A 794 -12.31 42.51 13.82
C LYS A 794 -10.98 41.97 14.37
N GLN A 795 -10.17 41.35 13.56
CA GLN A 795 -8.87 40.80 13.95
C GLN A 795 -7.87 41.91 14.32
N ARG A 796 -7.76 42.98 13.50
CA ARG A 796 -6.94 44.17 13.83
C ARG A 796 -7.32 44.74 15.21
N LEU A 797 -8.63 44.81 15.48
CA LEU A 797 -9.11 45.31 16.75
C LEU A 797 -8.73 44.39 17.91
N LYS A 798 -8.87 43.08 17.73
CA LYS A 798 -8.49 42.05 18.72
C LYS A 798 -6.99 42.14 19.07
N GLU A 799 -6.11 42.34 18.08
CA GLU A 799 -4.66 42.49 18.28
C GLU A 799 -4.27 43.80 18.97
N ILE A 800 -4.92 44.92 18.61
CA ILE A 800 -4.69 46.22 19.28
C ILE A 800 -5.05 46.12 20.77
N LEU A 801 -6.16 45.47 21.09
CA LEU A 801 -6.59 45.27 22.49
C LEU A 801 -5.66 44.30 23.25
N ALA A 802 -5.21 43.21 22.62
CA ALA A 802 -4.27 42.24 23.21
C ALA A 802 -2.89 42.87 23.53
N LYS A 803 -2.44 43.81 22.72
CA LYS A 803 -1.21 44.60 22.94
C LYS A 803 -1.36 45.76 23.96
N GLY A 804 -2.49 45.86 24.66
CA GLY A 804 -2.76 46.93 25.63
C GLY A 804 -2.91 48.31 25.00
N GLY A 805 -3.05 48.38 23.66
CA GLY A 805 -3.23 49.64 22.92
C GLY A 805 -4.60 50.26 23.18
N LYS A 806 -4.63 51.58 23.33
CA LYS A 806 -5.89 52.34 23.40
C LYS A 806 -6.49 52.44 22.00
N LEU A 807 -7.76 52.04 21.85
CA LEU A 807 -8.50 52.20 20.61
C LEU A 807 -8.45 53.65 20.09
N PRO A 808 -8.29 53.89 18.80
CA PRO A 808 -8.45 55.20 18.19
C PRO A 808 -9.78 55.82 18.60
N LYS A 809 -9.77 57.13 18.93
CA LYS A 809 -10.94 57.81 19.45
C LYS A 809 -12.18 57.69 18.55
N ASP A 810 -12.02 57.74 17.23
CA ASP A 810 -13.13 57.58 16.28
C ASP A 810 -13.70 56.13 16.29
N LEU A 811 -12.86 55.12 16.49
CA LEU A 811 -13.31 53.74 16.59
C LEU A 811 -14.05 53.50 17.92
N GLN A 812 -13.57 54.13 19.02
CA GLN A 812 -14.28 54.14 20.30
C GLN A 812 -15.67 54.80 20.16
N LEU A 813 -15.74 55.90 19.43
CA LEU A 813 -16.99 56.60 19.16
C LEU A 813 -17.94 55.73 18.31
N ARG A 814 -17.47 55.13 17.24
CA ARG A 814 -18.27 54.19 16.42
C ARG A 814 -18.74 52.97 17.16
N LEU A 815 -17.92 52.35 17.98
CA LEU A 815 -18.30 51.24 18.81
C LEU A 815 -19.35 51.67 19.86
N ARG A 816 -19.18 52.83 20.48
CA ARG A 816 -20.18 53.40 21.39
C ARG A 816 -21.50 53.65 20.66
N GLN A 817 -21.48 54.19 19.45
CA GLN A 817 -22.69 54.39 18.64
C GLN A 817 -23.35 53.05 18.26
N LEU A 818 -22.57 52.02 17.88
CA LEU A 818 -23.09 50.70 17.55
C LEU A 818 -23.68 50.02 18.79
N ARG A 819 -23.05 50.12 19.96
CA ARG A 819 -23.62 49.63 21.24
C ARG A 819 -24.93 50.32 21.55
N LEU A 820 -25.00 51.64 21.38
CA LEU A 820 -26.23 52.41 21.58
C LEU A 820 -27.33 52.04 20.60
N ARG A 821 -26.98 51.77 19.30
CA ARG A 821 -27.93 51.29 18.33
C ARG A 821 -28.45 49.89 18.67
N LYS A 822 -27.57 48.98 19.12
CA LYS A 822 -27.93 47.62 19.54
C LYS A 822 -28.82 47.65 20.78
N LEU A 823 -28.51 48.51 21.77
CA LEU A 823 -29.33 48.70 22.95
C LEU A 823 -30.72 49.27 22.59
N ARG A 824 -30.79 50.26 21.71
CA ARG A 824 -32.05 50.81 21.21
C ARG A 824 -32.90 49.80 20.47
N ALA A 825 -32.24 48.94 19.66
CA ALA A 825 -32.94 47.85 18.94
C ALA A 825 -33.49 46.78 19.88
N SER A 826 -32.70 46.36 20.91
CA SER A 826 -33.13 45.41 21.91
C SER A 826 -34.25 45.95 22.79
N THR A 827 -34.16 47.25 23.19
CA THR A 827 -35.23 47.92 23.95
C THR A 827 -36.54 48.01 23.13
N LYS A 828 -36.40 48.32 21.81
CA LYS A 828 -37.55 48.30 20.89
C LYS A 828 -38.20 46.92 20.72
N ALA A 829 -37.35 45.86 20.64
CA ALA A 829 -37.84 44.48 20.58
C ALA A 829 -38.50 44.02 21.87
N ILE A 830 -37.96 44.41 23.03
CA ILE A 830 -38.57 44.11 24.34
C ILE A 830 -39.92 44.84 24.47
N ASN A 831 -39.99 46.14 24.10
CA ASN A 831 -41.23 46.89 24.15
C ASN A 831 -42.28 46.38 23.18
N SER A 832 -41.91 45.94 21.99
CA SER A 832 -42.84 45.29 21.06
C SER A 832 -43.35 43.94 21.57
N ARG A 833 -42.49 43.12 22.19
CA ARG A 833 -42.93 41.88 22.86
C ARG A 833 -43.86 42.13 24.05
N ARG A 834 -43.61 43.16 24.87
CA ARG A 834 -44.51 43.57 25.95
C ARG A 834 -45.85 44.08 25.41
N ALA A 835 -45.85 44.88 24.35
CA ALA A 835 -47.08 45.37 23.71
C ALA A 835 -47.90 44.22 23.07
N ALA A 836 -47.21 43.23 22.49
CA ALA A 836 -47.86 42.03 21.96
C ALA A 836 -48.46 41.15 23.08
N ALA A 837 -47.73 40.96 24.18
CA ALA A 837 -48.24 40.26 25.36
C ALA A 837 -49.43 40.95 26.02
N SER A 838 -49.43 42.29 26.14
CA SER A 838 -50.57 43.04 26.68
C SER A 838 -51.80 43.05 25.74
N ARG A 839 -51.62 42.94 24.40
CA ARG A 839 -52.71 42.74 23.48
C ARG A 839 -53.31 41.34 23.57
N LYS A 840 -52.47 40.32 23.81
CA LYS A 840 -52.94 38.92 23.99
C LYS A 840 -53.70 38.76 25.31
N ALA A 841 -53.37 39.50 26.35
CA ALA A 841 -54.05 39.52 27.64
C ALA A 841 -55.36 40.36 27.70
N ARG A 842 -55.63 41.16 26.68
CA ARG A 842 -56.90 41.93 26.56
C ARG A 842 -57.88 41.31 25.57
N GLY A 843 -57.52 40.23 24.93
CA GLY A 843 -58.33 39.52 23.94
C GLY A 843 -58.74 38.10 24.37
N SER A 844 -58.50 37.76 25.66
CA SER A 844 -59.02 36.52 26.29
C SER A 844 -60.11 36.89 27.24
#